data_d1ccb0418b6f4ce235ba2316054245d5
#
_entry.id   d1ccb0418b6f4ce235ba2316054245d5
#
_cell.length_a   1.000
_cell.length_b   1.000
_cell.length_c   1.000
_cell.angle_alpha   90.00
_cell.angle_beta   90.00
_cell.angle_gamma   90.00
#
_symmetry.space_group_name_H-M   'P 1'
#
loop_
_entity.id
_entity.type
_entity.pdbx_description
1 polymer ?
#
loop_
_entity_poly.entity_id
_entity_poly.type
_entity_poly.pdbx_seq_one_letter_code
_entity_poly.pdbx_strand_id
1 'polypeptide(L)'
;FHVSFCSAKEYKVSTNQKHRHIMTNAKQTIPDSVHSSVCVYCSLLCAILLNGWQTMMSMVLSTLPGVGKNLAQKLTDHFGSEELAFASLKGGDLARIAEIDGLSPKRALSLARAVSGDSGTFLATKESIRIHKQLLISISAFASCQASKDRMQLLTPVADPSERRKKSLLSLDFASTHPELVDTFSQSWKSLAITRTPNNRYERVVVSKQPLEHLKKWCRVLTPSAEETWKDYTVFKSITWIGAGAPGDVPEGWLVLANNPDEELIIPEKTLDWFKHNKRALQVVREIVELQSVDEEFHPFIDALFSSLEGLNALPDLLDEIDNEGDIEKIAEVKDLLWGKVKSLCENVNLEVETAMNDAKMALSGAELLEALSDGSAFQRKIRDATSMVIADAMEKAKTELNEFLEGTGCRSPIDLFNKDWPAKINRSAIDKIDGQLESRLVTDKAQHLYNLAAKLGPLKSRCEDAIRQLIEFDQWLAIAKWAQKNDCVIANIVEHGIYVEQGRHLLLGCPADPVTYGLGQAAEESDKQSLALLTGANSGGKTTLLELLAHVSILTHMGLPVPAKSARVGLVESLHILAKAGGTQSAGALEQTLVELAEVVSNPSAKLILADELEAITEPGAGARIIAGMLLAAESQPQTTMMLVTHLAPSIIKA
;
A
#
# COMPACT_ATOMS: atom_id res chain seq x y z
N PHE A 1 13.97 3.31 -45.78
CA PHE A 1 14.51 2.35 -44.84
C PHE A 1 14.16 0.96 -45.35
N HIS A 2 15.15 0.27 -45.90
CA HIS A 2 15.04 -1.13 -46.32
C HIS A 2 15.17 -2.04 -45.08
N VAL A 3 14.11 -2.74 -44.71
CA VAL A 3 14.21 -3.84 -43.76
C VAL A 3 14.24 -5.13 -44.58
N SER A 4 15.40 -5.75 -44.64
CA SER A 4 15.57 -7.08 -45.23
C SER A 4 14.91 -8.12 -44.33
N PHE A 5 13.95 -8.84 -44.87
CA PHE A 5 13.37 -10.02 -44.24
C PHE A 5 14.43 -11.13 -44.18
N CYS A 6 14.98 -11.41 -43.01
CA CYS A 6 15.67 -12.65 -42.74
C CYS A 6 14.67 -13.79 -42.63
N SER A 7 14.85 -14.83 -43.42
CA SER A 7 13.97 -15.99 -43.52
C SER A 7 13.83 -16.71 -42.18
N ALA A 8 12.59 -16.91 -41.77
CA ALA A 8 12.21 -17.75 -40.62
C ALA A 8 12.52 -19.24 -40.90
N LYS A 9 13.76 -19.61 -40.73
CA LYS A 9 14.17 -21.03 -40.57
C LYS A 9 15.10 -21.07 -39.38
N GLU A 10 14.55 -21.41 -38.22
CA GLU A 10 15.18 -21.94 -37.01
C GLU A 10 14.56 -21.35 -35.73
N TYR A 11 13.27 -21.62 -35.53
CA TYR A 11 12.72 -21.69 -34.18
C TYR A 11 11.67 -22.80 -34.14
N LYS A 12 12.09 -23.99 -33.71
CA LYS A 12 11.18 -25.07 -33.32
C LYS A 12 10.56 -24.71 -31.96
N VAL A 13 9.42 -24.01 -31.95
CA VAL A 13 8.53 -23.95 -30.82
C VAL A 13 7.34 -24.84 -31.12
N SER A 14 7.14 -25.88 -30.34
CA SER A 14 5.98 -26.76 -30.43
C SER A 14 4.74 -25.99 -30.00
N THR A 15 3.99 -25.46 -30.95
CA THR A 15 2.71 -24.82 -30.70
C THR A 15 1.58 -25.82 -30.90
N ASN A 16 0.72 -25.89 -29.88
CA ASN A 16 -0.48 -26.70 -29.80
C ASN A 16 -1.37 -26.51 -31.05
N GLN A 17 -1.88 -27.57 -31.64
CA GLN A 17 -2.67 -27.61 -32.88
C GLN A 17 -3.90 -26.67 -32.93
N LYS A 18 -4.43 -26.23 -31.80
CA LYS A 18 -5.60 -25.33 -31.76
C LYS A 18 -5.32 -23.91 -32.27
N HIS A 19 -4.08 -23.41 -32.21
CA HIS A 19 -3.76 -22.04 -32.66
C HIS A 19 -3.51 -21.94 -34.20
N ARG A 20 -3.25 -23.02 -34.89
CA ARG A 20 -3.10 -22.99 -36.35
C ARG A 20 -4.41 -22.77 -37.11
N HIS A 21 -5.56 -23.17 -36.55
CA HIS A 21 -6.86 -22.99 -37.19
C HIS A 21 -7.39 -21.57 -37.17
N ILE A 22 -6.99 -20.77 -36.18
CA ILE A 22 -7.44 -19.37 -36.06
C ILE A 22 -6.70 -18.46 -37.07
N MET A 23 -5.44 -18.73 -37.35
CA MET A 23 -4.64 -17.91 -38.28
C MET A 23 -4.90 -18.24 -39.77
N THR A 24 -5.39 -19.42 -40.10
CA THR A 24 -5.74 -19.79 -41.50
C THR A 24 -7.10 -19.22 -41.93
N ASN A 25 -8.04 -19.05 -41.02
CA ASN A 25 -9.35 -18.46 -41.36
C ASN A 25 -9.35 -16.92 -41.48
N ALA A 26 -8.34 -16.21 -40.92
CA ALA A 26 -8.21 -14.76 -41.04
C ALA A 26 -7.64 -14.31 -42.41
N LYS A 27 -7.08 -15.23 -43.22
CA LYS A 27 -6.51 -14.90 -44.54
C LYS A 27 -7.49 -14.89 -45.71
N GLN A 28 -8.72 -15.33 -45.51
CA GLN A 28 -9.68 -15.53 -46.65
C GLN A 28 -10.75 -14.42 -46.81
N THR A 29 -10.77 -13.35 -46.01
CA THR A 29 -11.90 -12.41 -46.01
C THR A 29 -11.56 -10.91 -46.06
N ILE A 30 -10.35 -10.48 -46.42
CA ILE A 30 -10.02 -9.05 -46.45
C ILE A 30 -9.47 -8.63 -47.83
N PRO A 31 -10.02 -7.59 -48.50
CA PRO A 31 -9.54 -7.09 -49.78
C PRO A 31 -8.19 -6.37 -49.68
N ASP A 32 -7.38 -6.47 -50.74
CA ASP A 32 -5.98 -6.00 -50.81
C ASP A 32 -5.70 -4.51 -50.52
N SER A 33 -6.72 -3.64 -50.52
CA SER A 33 -6.56 -2.21 -50.26
C SER A 33 -6.45 -1.82 -48.77
N VAL A 34 -6.62 -2.76 -47.83
CA VAL A 34 -6.58 -2.53 -46.38
C VAL A 34 -5.34 -3.11 -45.72
N HIS A 35 -4.49 -3.79 -46.50
CA HIS A 35 -3.34 -4.54 -45.97
C HIS A 35 -2.26 -3.69 -45.26
N SER A 36 -2.07 -2.42 -45.62
CA SER A 36 -1.00 -1.61 -44.99
C SER A 36 -1.34 -1.09 -43.59
N SER A 37 -2.61 -0.73 -43.35
CA SER A 37 -3.04 -0.19 -42.04
C SER A 37 -3.34 -1.30 -41.01
N VAL A 38 -3.90 -2.42 -41.45
CA VAL A 38 -4.19 -3.57 -40.56
C VAL A 38 -2.89 -4.27 -40.13
N CYS A 39 -1.86 -4.29 -40.97
CA CYS A 39 -0.57 -4.89 -40.63
C CYS A 39 0.18 -4.10 -39.53
N VAL A 40 0.07 -2.77 -39.52
CA VAL A 40 0.68 -1.92 -38.48
C VAL A 40 -0.07 -2.09 -37.15
N TYR A 41 -1.42 -2.14 -37.19
CA TYR A 41 -2.23 -2.38 -35.98
C TYR A 41 -2.06 -3.79 -35.42
N CYS A 42 -2.00 -4.82 -36.27
CA CYS A 42 -1.70 -6.18 -35.83
C CYS A 42 -0.26 -6.31 -35.29
N SER A 43 0.72 -5.61 -35.88
CA SER A 43 2.10 -5.63 -35.37
C SER A 43 2.22 -4.86 -34.04
N LEU A 44 1.49 -3.74 -33.86
CA LEU A 44 1.42 -3.05 -32.59
C LEU A 44 0.67 -3.86 -31.51
N LEU A 45 -0.46 -4.47 -31.87
CA LEU A 45 -1.20 -5.37 -30.97
C LEU A 45 -0.40 -6.64 -30.63
N CYS A 46 0.31 -7.23 -31.58
CA CYS A 46 1.24 -8.31 -31.31
C CYS A 46 2.43 -7.86 -30.47
N ALA A 47 2.98 -6.67 -30.67
CA ALA A 47 4.04 -6.13 -29.83
C ALA A 47 3.55 -5.78 -28.41
N ILE A 48 2.34 -5.24 -28.28
CA ILE A 48 1.71 -4.98 -26.98
C ILE A 48 1.32 -6.29 -26.29
N LEU A 49 0.80 -7.27 -27.02
CA LEU A 49 0.49 -8.61 -26.48
C LEU A 49 1.76 -9.41 -26.19
N LEU A 50 2.82 -9.30 -26.99
CA LEU A 50 4.12 -9.95 -26.72
C LEU A 50 4.87 -9.25 -25.58
N ASN A 51 4.82 -7.94 -25.46
CA ASN A 51 5.35 -7.24 -24.29
C ASN A 51 4.48 -7.48 -23.04
N GLY A 52 3.16 -7.55 -23.16
CA GLY A 52 2.26 -8.00 -22.10
C GLY A 52 2.48 -9.48 -21.73
N TRP A 53 2.78 -10.33 -22.70
CA TRP A 53 3.10 -11.74 -22.45
C TRP A 53 4.54 -11.97 -21.97
N GLN A 54 5.50 -11.16 -22.35
CA GLN A 54 6.84 -11.20 -21.74
C GLN A 54 6.84 -10.70 -20.29
N THR A 55 5.93 -9.79 -19.93
CA THR A 55 5.68 -9.39 -18.53
C THR A 55 4.81 -10.41 -17.77
N MET A 56 4.04 -11.23 -18.47
CA MET A 56 3.28 -12.37 -17.92
C MET A 56 3.97 -13.73 -18.06
N MET A 57 5.19 -13.81 -18.55
CA MET A 57 6.03 -14.98 -18.24
C MET A 57 6.25 -14.93 -16.73
N SER A 58 5.46 -15.72 -16.01
CA SER A 58 5.48 -15.90 -14.57
C SER A 58 6.92 -15.85 -14.05
N MET A 59 7.31 -14.72 -13.50
CA MET A 59 8.50 -14.68 -12.66
C MET A 59 8.17 -15.54 -11.46
N VAL A 60 8.57 -16.79 -11.50
CA VAL A 60 8.38 -17.73 -10.41
C VAL A 60 9.28 -17.25 -9.27
N LEU A 61 8.74 -17.02 -8.07
CA LEU A 61 9.53 -16.60 -6.89
C LEU A 61 10.80 -17.43 -6.70
N SER A 62 10.76 -18.72 -7.05
CA SER A 62 11.90 -19.64 -6.98
C SER A 62 13.05 -19.31 -7.97
N THR A 63 12.85 -18.40 -8.93
CA THR A 63 13.92 -17.96 -9.86
C THR A 63 14.73 -16.80 -9.29
N LEU A 64 14.25 -16.18 -8.20
CA LEU A 64 14.96 -15.08 -7.56
C LEU A 64 16.23 -15.58 -6.84
N PRO A 65 17.34 -14.82 -6.91
CA PRO A 65 18.57 -15.17 -6.21
C PRO A 65 18.33 -15.35 -4.71
N GLY A 66 18.69 -16.52 -4.18
CA GLY A 66 18.54 -16.84 -2.76
C GLY A 66 17.13 -17.27 -2.32
N VAL A 67 16.17 -17.45 -3.24
CA VAL A 67 14.84 -17.99 -2.95
C VAL A 67 14.78 -19.46 -3.35
N GLY A 68 14.87 -20.35 -2.35
CA GLY A 68 14.60 -21.78 -2.55
C GLY A 68 13.09 -22.07 -2.47
N LYS A 69 12.68 -23.28 -2.87
CA LYS A 69 11.26 -23.72 -2.88
C LYS A 69 10.54 -23.48 -1.56
N ASN A 70 11.19 -23.75 -0.42
CA ASN A 70 10.60 -23.53 0.92
C ASN A 70 10.34 -22.04 1.22
N LEU A 71 11.22 -21.16 0.79
CA LEU A 71 11.04 -19.72 1.00
C LEU A 71 9.98 -19.16 0.05
N ALA A 72 9.95 -19.60 -1.20
CA ALA A 72 8.90 -19.25 -2.15
C ALA A 72 7.52 -19.64 -1.61
N GLN A 73 7.40 -20.87 -1.06
CA GLN A 73 6.15 -21.33 -0.44
C GLN A 73 5.76 -20.45 0.77
N LYS A 74 6.70 -20.15 1.68
CA LYS A 74 6.44 -19.25 2.83
C LYS A 74 6.00 -17.86 2.40
N LEU A 75 6.60 -17.29 1.34
CA LEU A 75 6.20 -16.02 0.74
C LEU A 75 4.77 -16.10 0.20
N THR A 76 4.46 -17.12 -0.59
CA THR A 76 3.13 -17.35 -1.14
C THR A 76 2.09 -17.52 -0.04
N ASP A 77 2.37 -18.33 0.98
CA ASP A 77 1.45 -18.57 2.10
C ASP A 77 1.22 -17.30 2.94
N HIS A 78 2.25 -16.47 3.13
CA HIS A 78 2.14 -15.24 3.91
C HIS A 78 1.36 -14.16 3.18
N PHE A 79 1.54 -14.00 1.88
CA PHE A 79 0.87 -12.98 1.07
C PHE A 79 -0.43 -13.47 0.43
N GLY A 80 -0.68 -14.77 0.42
CA GLY A 80 -1.88 -15.41 -0.14
C GLY A 80 -1.76 -15.85 -1.59
N SER A 81 -0.88 -15.23 -2.39
CA SER A 81 -0.53 -15.68 -3.75
C SER A 81 0.90 -15.29 -4.12
N GLU A 82 1.43 -15.89 -5.18
CA GLU A 82 2.77 -15.60 -5.70
C GLU A 82 2.84 -14.18 -6.29
N GLU A 83 1.77 -13.73 -6.96
CA GLU A 83 1.64 -12.39 -7.53
C GLU A 83 1.63 -11.31 -6.44
N LEU A 84 0.89 -11.52 -5.35
CA LEU A 84 0.85 -10.61 -4.21
C LEU A 84 2.20 -10.54 -3.50
N ALA A 85 2.89 -11.66 -3.36
CA ALA A 85 4.25 -11.69 -2.83
C ALA A 85 5.23 -10.88 -3.71
N PHE A 86 5.14 -11.03 -5.03
CA PHE A 86 5.92 -10.26 -6.00
C PHE A 86 5.62 -8.77 -5.93
N ALA A 87 4.34 -8.40 -5.88
CA ALA A 87 3.89 -7.01 -5.74
C ALA A 87 4.42 -6.37 -4.45
N SER A 88 4.40 -7.10 -3.33
CA SER A 88 4.94 -6.65 -2.05
C SER A 88 6.46 -6.48 -2.06
N LEU A 89 7.20 -7.41 -2.69
CA LEU A 89 8.64 -7.29 -2.89
C LEU A 89 8.98 -6.06 -3.76
N LYS A 90 8.29 -5.89 -4.88
CA LYS A 90 8.48 -4.74 -5.78
C LYS A 90 8.04 -3.43 -5.14
N GLY A 91 6.99 -3.46 -4.35
CA GLY A 91 6.48 -2.32 -3.59
C GLY A 91 7.38 -1.88 -2.43
N GLY A 92 8.29 -2.75 -1.96
CA GLY A 92 9.20 -2.43 -0.87
C GLY A 92 8.57 -2.54 0.52
N ASP A 93 7.59 -3.43 0.71
CA ASP A 93 7.02 -3.73 2.03
C ASP A 93 7.99 -4.56 2.89
N LEU A 94 9.14 -3.95 3.18
CA LEU A 94 10.25 -4.62 3.87
C LEU A 94 9.86 -5.09 5.27
N ALA A 95 9.00 -4.33 5.96
CA ALA A 95 8.54 -4.67 7.30
C ALA A 95 7.75 -5.97 7.28
N ARG A 96 6.76 -6.08 6.38
CA ARG A 96 5.91 -7.26 6.25
C ARG A 96 6.66 -8.49 5.73
N ILE A 97 7.62 -8.27 4.81
CA ILE A 97 8.49 -9.35 4.32
C ILE A 97 9.38 -9.88 5.44
N ALA A 98 9.86 -9.01 6.33
CA ALA A 98 10.69 -9.39 7.48
C ALA A 98 9.91 -10.10 8.60
N GLU A 99 8.58 -10.05 8.61
CA GLU A 99 7.72 -10.82 9.54
C GLU A 99 7.73 -12.33 9.22
N ILE A 100 8.16 -12.71 8.01
CA ILE A 100 8.21 -14.12 7.60
C ILE A 100 9.31 -14.85 8.34
N ASP A 101 8.95 -15.93 9.00
CA ASP A 101 9.89 -16.73 9.79
C ASP A 101 11.11 -17.21 8.97
N GLY A 102 12.31 -16.85 9.44
CA GLY A 102 13.58 -17.12 8.76
C GLY A 102 14.03 -16.06 7.76
N LEU A 103 13.32 -14.92 7.64
CA LEU A 103 13.73 -13.75 6.85
C LEU A 103 14.19 -12.60 7.78
N SER A 104 15.50 -12.29 7.73
CA SER A 104 16.00 -11.08 8.38
C SER A 104 15.66 -9.83 7.54
N PRO A 105 15.58 -8.63 8.14
CA PRO A 105 15.37 -7.38 7.39
C PRO A 105 16.39 -7.15 6.27
N LYS A 106 17.64 -7.56 6.49
CA LYS A 106 18.70 -7.50 5.47
C LYS A 106 18.40 -8.41 4.27
N ARG A 107 17.86 -9.59 4.52
CA ARG A 107 17.49 -10.55 3.46
C ARG A 107 16.22 -10.10 2.72
N ALA A 108 15.25 -9.55 3.44
CA ALA A 108 14.06 -8.94 2.83
C ALA A 108 14.44 -7.82 1.84
N LEU A 109 15.33 -6.92 2.26
CA LEU A 109 15.85 -5.86 1.40
C LEU A 109 16.60 -6.42 0.17
N SER A 110 17.43 -7.45 0.34
CA SER A 110 18.15 -8.09 -0.76
C SER A 110 17.20 -8.70 -1.80
N LEU A 111 16.13 -9.36 -1.35
CA LEU A 111 15.11 -9.93 -2.25
C LEU A 111 14.34 -8.84 -3.00
N ALA A 112 13.92 -7.80 -2.31
CA ALA A 112 13.20 -6.68 -2.92
C ALA A 112 14.07 -5.95 -3.96
N ARG A 113 15.37 -5.78 -3.72
CA ARG A 113 16.32 -5.23 -4.69
C ARG A 113 16.49 -6.11 -5.92
N ALA A 114 16.60 -7.43 -5.73
CA ALA A 114 16.70 -8.38 -6.84
C ALA A 114 15.48 -8.30 -7.78
N VAL A 115 14.27 -8.17 -7.22
CA VAL A 115 13.03 -7.93 -7.98
C VAL A 115 13.05 -6.58 -8.71
N SER A 116 13.70 -5.58 -8.13
CA SER A 116 13.83 -4.23 -8.71
C SER A 116 14.92 -4.12 -9.79
N GLY A 117 15.59 -5.22 -10.15
CA GLY A 117 16.61 -5.26 -11.21
C GLY A 117 18.01 -4.86 -10.76
N ASP A 118 18.29 -4.86 -9.47
CA ASP A 118 19.65 -4.63 -8.95
C ASP A 118 20.53 -5.85 -9.22
N SER A 119 21.53 -5.68 -10.10
CA SER A 119 22.56 -6.70 -10.35
C SER A 119 23.56 -6.83 -9.20
N GLY A 120 23.62 -5.85 -8.30
CA GLY A 120 24.58 -5.78 -7.20
C GLY A 120 26.04 -5.52 -7.62
N THR A 121 26.30 -5.29 -8.90
CA THR A 121 27.66 -5.16 -9.46
C THR A 121 28.22 -3.75 -9.40
N PHE A 122 27.35 -2.73 -9.53
CA PHE A 122 27.81 -1.34 -9.61
C PHE A 122 28.54 -0.88 -8.34
N LEU A 123 27.99 -1.13 -7.16
CA LEU A 123 28.61 -0.76 -5.87
C LEU A 123 29.64 -1.81 -5.47
N ALA A 124 30.81 -1.79 -6.11
CA ALA A 124 31.79 -2.86 -6.03
C ALA A 124 32.55 -2.92 -4.67
N THR A 125 32.57 -1.84 -3.89
CA THR A 125 33.34 -1.77 -2.64
C THR A 125 32.44 -1.46 -1.43
N LYS A 126 32.93 -1.80 -0.22
CA LYS A 126 32.22 -1.47 1.04
C LYS A 126 31.99 0.04 1.19
N GLU A 127 32.94 0.83 0.69
CA GLU A 127 32.88 2.29 0.77
C GLU A 127 31.82 2.87 -0.19
N SER A 128 31.72 2.35 -1.41
CA SER A 128 30.63 2.75 -2.33
C SER A 128 29.25 2.41 -1.77
N ILE A 129 29.10 1.26 -1.11
CA ILE A 129 27.86 0.88 -0.40
C ILE A 129 27.59 1.82 0.78
N ARG A 130 28.62 2.25 1.53
CA ARG A 130 28.48 3.20 2.64
C ARG A 130 27.93 4.54 2.17
N ILE A 131 28.57 5.10 1.15
CA ILE A 131 28.19 6.38 0.55
C ILE A 131 26.76 6.31 -0.01
N HIS A 132 26.42 5.28 -0.76
CA HIS A 132 25.08 5.07 -1.27
C HIS A 132 24.01 5.08 -0.14
N LYS A 133 24.26 4.37 0.97
CA LYS A 133 23.35 4.37 2.12
C LYS A 133 23.17 5.76 2.73
N GLN A 134 24.26 6.52 2.86
CA GLN A 134 24.20 7.87 3.42
C GLN A 134 23.40 8.82 2.54
N LEU A 135 23.54 8.71 1.21
CA LEU A 135 22.73 9.46 0.24
C LEU A 135 21.24 9.12 0.39
N LEU A 136 20.90 7.83 0.45
CA LEU A 136 19.52 7.40 0.64
C LEU A 136 18.91 7.90 1.97
N ILE A 137 19.68 7.90 3.06
CA ILE A 137 19.24 8.46 4.34
C ILE A 137 18.95 9.96 4.21
N SER A 138 19.85 10.72 3.55
CA SER A 138 19.66 12.14 3.31
C SER A 138 18.40 12.44 2.50
N ILE A 139 18.13 11.67 1.44
CA ILE A 139 16.93 11.83 0.60
C ILE A 139 15.66 11.40 1.37
N SER A 140 15.72 10.26 2.08
CA SER A 140 14.57 9.71 2.78
C SER A 140 14.02 10.62 3.89
N ALA A 141 14.83 11.55 4.39
CA ALA A 141 14.39 12.54 5.37
C ALA A 141 13.27 13.47 4.85
N PHE A 142 13.12 13.57 3.53
CA PHE A 142 12.09 14.40 2.87
C PHE A 142 10.82 13.64 2.53
N ALA A 143 10.79 12.33 2.68
CA ALA A 143 9.59 11.52 2.47
C ALA A 143 8.56 11.76 3.58
N SER A 144 7.29 11.86 3.19
CA SER A 144 6.19 12.18 4.10
C SER A 144 5.84 11.01 5.01
N CYS A 145 5.85 9.79 4.48
CA CYS A 145 5.47 8.58 5.21
C CYS A 145 6.61 7.56 5.36
N GLN A 146 6.47 6.65 6.32
CA GLN A 146 7.47 5.60 6.56
C GLN A 146 7.58 4.62 5.38
N ALA A 147 6.46 4.28 4.74
CA ALA A 147 6.45 3.38 3.59
C ALA A 147 7.31 3.91 2.42
N SER A 148 7.27 5.22 2.15
CA SER A 148 8.13 5.86 1.14
C SER A 148 9.60 5.86 1.55
N LYS A 149 9.91 6.04 2.85
CA LYS A 149 11.29 5.92 3.37
C LYS A 149 11.85 4.52 3.19
N ASP A 150 11.04 3.50 3.46
CA ASP A 150 11.43 2.10 3.28
C ASP A 150 11.62 1.78 1.80
N ARG A 151 10.71 2.26 0.94
CA ARG A 151 10.83 2.12 -0.52
C ARG A 151 12.06 2.83 -1.10
N MET A 152 12.50 3.94 -0.50
CA MET A 152 13.72 4.65 -0.89
C MET A 152 14.95 3.72 -0.86
N GLN A 153 14.99 2.75 0.04
CA GLN A 153 16.09 1.78 0.12
C GLN A 153 16.19 0.84 -1.09
N LEU A 154 15.16 0.79 -1.94
CA LEU A 154 15.17 0.02 -3.20
C LEU A 154 15.83 0.79 -4.35
N LEU A 155 16.09 2.08 -4.19
CA LEU A 155 16.80 2.86 -5.19
C LEU A 155 18.29 2.48 -5.18
N THR A 156 18.64 1.62 -6.10
CA THR A 156 20.03 1.21 -6.36
C THR A 156 20.46 1.69 -7.74
N PRO A 157 21.76 1.91 -7.97
CA PRO A 157 22.30 2.18 -9.29
C PRO A 157 21.90 1.07 -10.30
N VAL A 158 21.53 1.46 -11.50
CA VAL A 158 21.13 0.57 -12.60
C VAL A 158 21.93 0.89 -13.86
N ALA A 159 22.03 -0.08 -14.77
CA ALA A 159 22.75 0.10 -16.03
C ALA A 159 22.08 1.13 -16.96
N ASP A 160 20.73 1.16 -16.98
CA ASP A 160 19.97 2.16 -17.73
C ASP A 160 19.05 2.94 -16.77
N PRO A 161 19.43 4.17 -16.39
CA PRO A 161 18.63 5.01 -15.51
C PRO A 161 17.55 5.85 -16.24
N SER A 162 17.33 5.66 -17.54
CA SER A 162 16.51 6.54 -18.39
C SER A 162 15.10 6.76 -17.87
N GLU A 163 14.40 5.71 -17.46
CA GLU A 163 13.03 5.82 -16.93
C GLU A 163 12.97 6.54 -15.59
N ARG A 164 13.92 6.24 -14.69
CA ARG A 164 14.00 6.94 -13.40
C ARG A 164 14.35 8.41 -13.57
N ARG A 165 15.19 8.73 -14.55
CA ARG A 165 15.57 10.09 -14.92
C ARG A 165 14.37 10.90 -15.43
N LYS A 166 13.51 10.31 -16.25
CA LYS A 166 12.24 10.93 -16.68
C LYS A 166 11.33 11.24 -15.47
N LYS A 167 11.17 10.28 -14.56
CA LYS A 167 10.39 10.49 -13.32
C LYS A 167 10.97 11.59 -12.44
N SER A 168 12.31 11.65 -12.30
CA SER A 168 12.99 12.72 -11.57
C SER A 168 12.73 14.10 -12.19
N LEU A 169 12.80 14.21 -13.52
CA LEU A 169 12.53 15.47 -14.23
C LEU A 169 11.08 15.91 -14.01
N LEU A 170 10.11 15.02 -14.19
CA LEU A 170 8.70 15.32 -13.99
C LEU A 170 8.39 15.72 -12.53
N SER A 171 8.99 15.03 -11.56
CA SER A 171 8.78 15.36 -10.14
C SER A 171 9.40 16.70 -9.75
N LEU A 172 10.57 17.06 -10.31
CA LEU A 172 11.21 18.36 -10.10
C LEU A 172 10.38 19.49 -10.70
N ASP A 173 9.88 19.31 -11.92
CA ASP A 173 9.03 20.28 -12.60
C ASP A 173 7.72 20.49 -11.84
N PHE A 174 7.05 19.40 -11.43
CA PHE A 174 5.86 19.45 -10.58
C PHE A 174 6.12 20.18 -9.26
N ALA A 175 7.20 19.85 -8.56
CA ALA A 175 7.51 20.49 -7.27
C ALA A 175 7.85 21.98 -7.41
N SER A 176 8.35 22.44 -8.57
CA SER A 176 8.62 23.85 -8.82
C SER A 176 7.39 24.63 -9.25
N THR A 177 6.46 24.00 -9.96
CA THR A 177 5.25 24.63 -10.48
C THR A 177 4.09 24.62 -9.50
N HIS A 178 4.04 23.64 -8.57
CA HIS A 178 2.94 23.43 -7.63
C HIS A 178 3.42 23.30 -6.16
N PRO A 179 4.15 24.28 -5.61
CA PRO A 179 4.70 24.17 -4.24
C PRO A 179 3.62 24.01 -3.16
N GLU A 180 2.44 24.62 -3.34
CA GLU A 180 1.33 24.54 -2.39
C GLU A 180 0.76 23.13 -2.29
N LEU A 181 0.60 22.42 -3.42
CA LEU A 181 0.18 21.01 -3.43
C LEU A 181 1.22 20.10 -2.77
N VAL A 182 2.51 20.36 -3.02
CA VAL A 182 3.62 19.62 -2.40
C VAL A 182 3.59 19.74 -0.88
N ASP A 183 3.32 20.93 -0.36
CA ASP A 183 3.22 21.18 1.08
C ASP A 183 1.97 20.49 1.68
N THR A 184 0.84 20.57 0.99
CA THR A 184 -0.41 19.90 1.37
C THR A 184 -0.22 18.39 1.45
N PHE A 185 0.32 17.77 0.40
CA PHE A 185 0.61 16.32 0.38
C PHE A 185 1.60 15.92 1.48
N SER A 186 2.60 16.74 1.74
CA SER A 186 3.60 16.46 2.78
C SER A 186 3.00 16.45 4.19
N GLN A 187 1.89 17.16 4.42
CA GLN A 187 1.20 17.20 5.71
C GLN A 187 0.17 16.07 5.85
N SER A 188 -0.67 15.87 4.83
CA SER A 188 -1.77 14.88 4.87
C SER A 188 -1.27 13.44 4.73
N TRP A 189 -0.21 13.18 3.94
CA TRP A 189 0.27 11.82 3.64
C TRP A 189 1.13 11.18 4.72
N LYS A 190 1.30 11.81 5.87
CA LYS A 190 2.00 11.20 7.04
C LYS A 190 1.35 9.89 7.50
N SER A 191 0.06 9.74 7.27
CA SER A 191 -0.72 8.55 7.60
C SER A 191 -0.69 7.46 6.53
N LEU A 192 -0.09 7.73 5.36
CA LEU A 192 -0.01 6.78 4.26
C LEU A 192 0.86 5.58 4.65
N ALA A 193 0.31 4.39 4.52
CA ALA A 193 0.96 3.14 4.86
C ALA A 193 0.49 2.02 3.91
N ILE A 194 1.32 1.00 3.75
CA ILE A 194 0.94 -0.19 2.99
C ILE A 194 -0.24 -0.88 3.68
N THR A 195 -1.23 -1.28 2.90
CA THR A 195 -2.45 -1.93 3.39
C THR A 195 -2.14 -3.27 4.06
N ARG A 196 -2.90 -3.56 5.11
CA ARG A 196 -2.78 -4.82 5.86
C ARG A 196 -4.15 -5.48 5.99
N THR A 197 -4.16 -6.78 5.88
CA THR A 197 -5.36 -7.57 6.18
C THR A 197 -5.34 -7.94 7.66
N PRO A 198 -6.36 -7.54 8.45
CA PRO A 198 -6.47 -7.91 9.85
C PRO A 198 -6.48 -9.43 10.00
N ASN A 199 -5.81 -9.95 11.02
CA ASN A 199 -5.79 -11.39 11.30
C ASN A 199 -6.86 -11.76 12.35
N ASN A 200 -8.09 -11.26 12.13
CA ASN A 200 -9.22 -11.51 13.01
C ASN A 200 -9.94 -12.79 12.59
N ARG A 201 -10.50 -13.49 13.57
CA ARG A 201 -11.38 -14.64 13.32
C ARG A 201 -12.83 -14.20 13.54
N TYR A 202 -13.67 -14.50 12.56
CA TYR A 202 -15.08 -14.11 12.55
C TYR A 202 -15.97 -15.26 13.01
N GLU A 203 -17.07 -14.93 13.69
CA GLU A 203 -18.04 -15.93 14.19
C GLU A 203 -18.89 -16.54 13.07
N ARG A 204 -18.84 -15.98 11.87
CA ARG A 204 -19.56 -16.50 10.70
C ARG A 204 -19.13 -17.92 10.38
N VAL A 205 -20.12 -18.76 10.05
CA VAL A 205 -19.90 -20.13 9.59
C VAL A 205 -20.14 -20.19 8.08
N VAL A 206 -19.18 -20.68 7.34
CA VAL A 206 -19.31 -20.89 5.90
C VAL A 206 -19.67 -22.35 5.64
N VAL A 207 -20.79 -22.58 4.97
CA VAL A 207 -21.25 -23.92 4.58
C VAL A 207 -21.15 -24.06 3.07
N SER A 208 -20.33 -25.01 2.60
CA SER A 208 -20.09 -25.22 1.17
C SER A 208 -19.76 -26.68 0.88
N LYS A 209 -20.24 -27.18 -0.27
CA LYS A 209 -19.81 -28.49 -0.80
C LYS A 209 -18.42 -28.43 -1.44
N GLN A 210 -17.93 -27.24 -1.78
CA GLN A 210 -16.58 -27.04 -2.32
C GLN A 210 -15.57 -26.91 -1.18
N PRO A 211 -14.35 -27.41 -1.34
CA PRO A 211 -13.30 -27.25 -0.35
C PRO A 211 -12.83 -25.80 -0.31
N LEU A 212 -13.07 -25.10 0.81
CA LEU A 212 -12.65 -23.72 1.06
C LEU A 212 -11.64 -23.67 2.23
N GLU A 213 -10.59 -24.50 2.14
CA GLU A 213 -9.58 -24.66 3.21
C GLU A 213 -8.90 -23.35 3.60
N HIS A 214 -8.67 -22.46 2.61
CA HIS A 214 -8.03 -21.16 2.82
C HIS A 214 -8.84 -20.23 3.73
N LEU A 215 -10.18 -20.42 3.82
CA LEU A 215 -11.06 -19.61 4.68
C LEU A 215 -11.04 -20.07 6.15
N LYS A 216 -10.54 -21.28 6.45
CA LYS A 216 -10.46 -21.80 7.83
C LYS A 216 -9.63 -20.92 8.76
N LYS A 217 -8.72 -20.13 8.22
CA LYS A 217 -7.96 -19.13 8.96
C LYS A 217 -8.89 -18.05 9.55
N TRP A 218 -9.95 -17.68 8.84
CA TRP A 218 -10.81 -16.53 9.14
C TRP A 218 -12.11 -16.90 9.82
N CYS A 219 -12.65 -18.10 9.52
CA CYS A 219 -13.95 -18.55 10.02
C CYS A 219 -14.02 -20.07 10.13
N ARG A 220 -15.14 -20.57 10.64
CA ARG A 220 -15.44 -22.00 10.62
C ARG A 220 -16.02 -22.39 9.27
N VAL A 221 -15.40 -23.34 8.59
CA VAL A 221 -15.88 -23.90 7.31
C VAL A 221 -16.42 -25.29 7.54
N LEU A 222 -17.66 -25.54 7.12
CA LEU A 222 -18.33 -26.81 7.21
C LEU A 222 -18.72 -27.33 5.82
N THR A 223 -18.54 -28.62 5.61
CA THR A 223 -18.98 -29.30 4.39
C THR A 223 -20.13 -30.21 4.73
N PRO A 224 -21.37 -29.94 4.23
CA PRO A 224 -22.54 -30.76 4.54
C PRO A 224 -22.40 -32.15 3.95
N SER A 225 -22.78 -33.17 4.72
CA SER A 225 -22.90 -34.53 4.24
C SER A 225 -24.15 -34.68 3.34
N ALA A 226 -24.27 -35.82 2.66
CA ALA A 226 -25.40 -36.07 1.75
C ALA A 226 -26.76 -36.11 2.45
N GLU A 227 -26.78 -36.42 3.75
CA GLU A 227 -28.00 -36.58 4.58
C GLU A 227 -28.35 -35.29 5.34
N GLU A 228 -27.41 -34.36 5.49
CA GLU A 228 -27.64 -33.10 6.18
C GLU A 228 -28.39 -32.08 5.32
N THR A 229 -29.27 -31.35 5.99
CA THR A 229 -30.05 -30.27 5.40
C THR A 229 -29.71 -28.94 6.10
N TRP A 230 -30.12 -27.81 5.50
CA TRP A 230 -29.94 -26.51 6.13
C TRP A 230 -30.49 -26.41 7.55
N LYS A 231 -31.52 -27.22 7.90
CA LYS A 231 -32.13 -27.24 9.24
C LYS A 231 -31.16 -27.67 10.34
N ASP A 232 -30.18 -28.50 10.01
CA ASP A 232 -29.20 -29.01 10.97
C ASP A 232 -28.19 -27.93 11.38
N TYR A 233 -28.16 -26.82 10.64
CA TYR A 233 -27.25 -25.69 10.85
C TYR A 233 -27.91 -24.49 11.55
N THR A 234 -29.21 -24.55 11.89
CA THR A 234 -29.95 -23.44 12.53
C THR A 234 -29.46 -23.06 13.92
N VAL A 235 -28.56 -23.84 14.49
CA VAL A 235 -27.86 -23.51 15.75
C VAL A 235 -26.89 -22.35 15.63
N PHE A 236 -26.48 -22.02 14.41
CA PHE A 236 -25.57 -20.91 14.14
C PHE A 236 -26.33 -19.65 13.71
N LYS A 237 -26.05 -18.51 14.36
CA LYS A 237 -26.75 -17.25 14.09
C LYS A 237 -26.30 -16.60 12.78
N SER A 238 -25.03 -16.74 12.39
CA SER A 238 -24.43 -16.11 11.20
C SER A 238 -23.86 -17.18 10.29
N ILE A 239 -24.53 -17.42 9.16
CA ILE A 239 -24.08 -18.40 8.14
C ILE A 239 -23.95 -17.73 6.78
N THR A 240 -22.93 -18.14 6.03
CA THR A 240 -22.88 -17.99 4.58
C THR A 240 -23.04 -19.36 3.94
N TRP A 241 -24.18 -19.60 3.31
CA TRP A 241 -24.46 -20.82 2.57
C TRP A 241 -24.10 -20.63 1.10
N ILE A 242 -23.26 -21.52 0.56
CA ILE A 242 -22.80 -21.41 -0.83
C ILE A 242 -23.38 -22.58 -1.64
N GLY A 243 -24.16 -22.24 -2.66
CA GLY A 243 -24.65 -23.17 -3.65
C GLY A 243 -25.89 -23.96 -3.26
N ALA A 244 -26.02 -25.18 -3.78
CA ALA A 244 -27.23 -26.00 -3.69
C ALA A 244 -27.54 -26.48 -2.24
N GLY A 245 -28.82 -26.59 -1.94
CA GLY A 245 -29.32 -27.03 -0.63
C GLY A 245 -29.59 -25.88 0.34
N ALA A 246 -29.51 -24.64 -0.14
CA ALA A 246 -29.90 -23.46 0.63
C ALA A 246 -31.41 -23.47 0.96
N PRO A 247 -31.83 -22.85 2.10
CA PRO A 247 -33.23 -22.65 2.42
C PRO A 247 -33.92 -21.74 1.40
N GLY A 248 -35.20 -22.02 1.10
CA GLY A 248 -36.01 -21.11 0.27
C GLY A 248 -36.34 -19.82 1.00
N ASP A 249 -36.71 -19.91 2.28
CA ASP A 249 -36.79 -18.76 3.18
C ASP A 249 -35.50 -18.70 3.99
N VAL A 250 -34.73 -17.62 3.74
CA VAL A 250 -33.40 -17.43 4.35
C VAL A 250 -33.58 -17.10 5.85
N PRO A 251 -33.01 -17.89 6.76
CA PRO A 251 -33.08 -17.58 8.20
C PRO A 251 -32.37 -16.24 8.52
N GLU A 252 -32.79 -15.62 9.60
CA GLU A 252 -32.25 -14.37 10.11
C GLU A 252 -30.71 -14.44 10.28
N GLY A 253 -30.01 -13.40 9.78
CA GLY A 253 -28.54 -13.33 9.84
C GLY A 253 -27.79 -14.23 8.86
N TRP A 254 -28.49 -15.02 8.05
CA TRP A 254 -27.88 -15.86 7.04
C TRP A 254 -27.70 -15.14 5.72
N LEU A 255 -26.67 -15.54 4.98
CA LEU A 255 -26.42 -15.14 3.59
C LEU A 255 -26.45 -16.39 2.72
N VAL A 256 -27.13 -16.31 1.58
CA VAL A 256 -27.15 -17.38 0.58
C VAL A 256 -26.51 -16.86 -0.69
N LEU A 257 -25.43 -17.53 -1.10
CA LEU A 257 -24.63 -17.16 -2.26
C LEU A 257 -24.72 -18.26 -3.35
N ALA A 258 -24.61 -17.84 -4.59
CA ALA A 258 -24.53 -18.76 -5.73
C ALA A 258 -23.24 -19.62 -5.65
N ASN A 259 -23.11 -20.59 -6.56
CA ASN A 259 -21.86 -21.32 -6.73
C ASN A 259 -20.78 -20.35 -7.22
N ASN A 260 -19.55 -20.46 -6.67
CA ASN A 260 -18.40 -19.60 -7.00
C ASN A 260 -18.69 -18.10 -6.78
N PRO A 261 -19.07 -17.68 -5.58
CA PRO A 261 -19.25 -16.28 -5.26
C PRO A 261 -17.88 -15.57 -5.18
N ASP A 262 -17.88 -14.25 -5.30
CA ASP A 262 -16.72 -13.43 -5.01
C ASP A 262 -16.26 -13.67 -3.56
N GLU A 263 -14.95 -13.83 -3.35
CA GLU A 263 -14.40 -14.16 -2.02
C GLU A 263 -14.74 -13.10 -0.96
N GLU A 264 -14.80 -11.84 -1.38
CA GLU A 264 -15.13 -10.71 -0.52
C GLU A 264 -16.55 -10.75 0.04
N LEU A 265 -17.48 -11.51 -0.60
CA LEU A 265 -18.87 -11.68 -0.15
C LEU A 265 -19.06 -12.87 0.80
N ILE A 266 -18.11 -13.81 0.80
CA ILE A 266 -18.23 -15.01 1.64
C ILE A 266 -18.16 -14.66 3.12
N ILE A 267 -17.28 -13.72 3.48
CA ILE A 267 -17.11 -13.20 4.84
C ILE A 267 -17.16 -11.67 4.75
N PRO A 268 -18.36 -11.07 4.66
CA PRO A 268 -18.47 -9.61 4.49
C PRO A 268 -17.84 -8.82 5.64
N GLU A 269 -17.83 -9.37 6.85
CA GLU A 269 -17.14 -8.79 8.01
C GLU A 269 -15.63 -8.61 7.73
N LYS A 270 -14.98 -9.59 7.08
CA LYS A 270 -13.56 -9.52 6.72
C LYS A 270 -13.30 -8.38 5.75
N THR A 271 -14.19 -8.19 4.78
CA THR A 271 -14.06 -7.12 3.78
C THR A 271 -14.21 -5.76 4.43
N LEU A 272 -15.23 -5.54 5.25
CA LEU A 272 -15.41 -4.28 5.97
C LEU A 272 -14.27 -4.00 6.95
N ASP A 273 -13.83 -5.02 7.67
CA ASP A 273 -12.73 -4.91 8.64
C ASP A 273 -11.41 -4.48 7.95
N TRP A 274 -11.19 -4.95 6.71
CA TRP A 274 -10.07 -4.49 5.90
C TRP A 274 -10.16 -2.99 5.61
N PHE A 275 -11.32 -2.46 5.20
CA PHE A 275 -11.50 -1.03 4.94
C PHE A 275 -11.39 -0.20 6.22
N LYS A 276 -12.00 -0.64 7.33
CA LYS A 276 -11.89 0.01 8.65
C LYS A 276 -10.44 0.05 9.14
N HIS A 277 -9.70 -1.06 9.00
CA HIS A 277 -8.30 -1.15 9.42
C HIS A 277 -7.37 -0.22 8.62
N ASN A 278 -7.60 -0.11 7.33
CA ASN A 278 -6.79 0.70 6.41
C ASN A 278 -7.34 2.13 6.22
N LYS A 279 -8.34 2.54 7.01
CA LYS A 279 -9.06 3.81 6.87
C LYS A 279 -8.13 5.03 6.70
N ARG A 280 -7.03 5.10 7.46
CA ARG A 280 -6.09 6.23 7.39
C ARG A 280 -5.40 6.35 6.03
N ALA A 281 -5.01 5.24 5.43
CA ALA A 281 -4.42 5.24 4.09
C ALA A 281 -5.47 5.51 3.01
N LEU A 282 -6.69 4.98 3.19
CA LEU A 282 -7.82 5.21 2.29
C LEU A 282 -8.32 6.67 2.33
N GLN A 283 -8.15 7.35 3.45
CA GLN A 283 -8.43 8.78 3.55
C GLN A 283 -7.55 9.59 2.60
N VAL A 284 -6.27 9.22 2.46
CA VAL A 284 -5.36 9.86 1.48
C VAL A 284 -5.81 9.57 0.04
N VAL A 285 -6.25 8.33 -0.24
CA VAL A 285 -6.83 8.01 -1.56
C VAL A 285 -8.06 8.86 -1.84
N ARG A 286 -8.95 9.02 -0.85
CA ARG A 286 -10.14 9.89 -0.92
C ARG A 286 -9.77 11.33 -1.29
N GLU A 287 -8.79 11.93 -0.58
CA GLU A 287 -8.34 13.31 -0.84
C GLU A 287 -7.90 13.50 -2.29
N ILE A 288 -7.20 12.52 -2.87
CA ILE A 288 -6.74 12.61 -4.26
C ILE A 288 -7.88 12.37 -5.28
N VAL A 289 -8.81 11.48 -4.97
CA VAL A 289 -10.02 11.29 -5.80
C VAL A 289 -10.88 12.57 -5.83
N GLU A 290 -11.04 13.21 -4.68
CA GLU A 290 -11.75 14.49 -4.57
C GLU A 290 -11.00 15.62 -5.33
N LEU A 291 -9.68 15.67 -5.25
CA LEU A 291 -8.85 16.62 -6.02
C LEU A 291 -9.04 16.44 -7.52
N GLN A 292 -9.05 15.19 -8.02
CA GLN A 292 -9.25 14.87 -9.44
C GLN A 292 -10.61 15.40 -9.98
N SER A 293 -11.61 15.52 -9.11
CA SER A 293 -12.94 15.98 -9.52
C SER A 293 -13.05 17.50 -9.73
N VAL A 294 -12.05 18.27 -9.29
CA VAL A 294 -12.10 19.75 -9.24
C VAL A 294 -11.40 20.41 -10.44
N ASP A 295 -10.34 19.83 -10.96
CA ASP A 295 -9.52 20.40 -12.04
C ASP A 295 -9.55 19.53 -13.32
N GLU A 296 -9.53 20.19 -14.50
CA GLU A 296 -9.58 19.51 -15.80
C GLU A 296 -8.19 19.35 -16.46
N GLU A 297 -7.19 20.14 -16.07
CA GLU A 297 -5.83 20.05 -16.62
C GLU A 297 -4.81 19.85 -15.50
N PHE A 298 -4.12 18.72 -15.53
CA PHE A 298 -3.12 18.37 -14.54
C PHE A 298 -1.72 18.24 -15.13
N HIS A 299 -0.72 18.43 -14.26
CA HIS A 299 0.67 18.20 -14.62
C HIS A 299 0.91 16.70 -14.94
N PRO A 300 1.70 16.34 -15.99
CA PRO A 300 1.93 14.93 -16.39
C PRO A 300 2.42 14.00 -15.27
N PHE A 301 3.06 14.54 -14.25
CA PHE A 301 3.50 13.77 -13.09
C PHE A 301 2.32 13.25 -12.25
N ILE A 302 1.29 14.08 -12.04
CA ILE A 302 0.10 13.70 -11.26
C ILE A 302 -0.92 12.93 -12.11
N ASP A 303 -0.97 13.16 -13.44
CA ASP A 303 -1.81 12.39 -14.36
C ASP A 303 -1.55 10.89 -14.29
N ALA A 304 -0.29 10.50 -14.15
CA ALA A 304 0.08 9.10 -13.99
C ALA A 304 -0.51 8.50 -12.69
N LEU A 305 -0.63 9.31 -11.64
CA LEU A 305 -1.31 8.92 -10.39
C LEU A 305 -2.81 8.80 -10.61
N PHE A 306 -3.45 9.78 -11.21
CA PHE A 306 -4.90 9.80 -11.46
C PHE A 306 -5.36 8.60 -12.30
N SER A 307 -4.56 8.18 -13.28
CA SER A 307 -4.85 6.97 -14.05
C SER A 307 -4.96 5.71 -13.17
N SER A 308 -4.25 5.67 -12.05
CA SER A 308 -4.32 4.55 -11.10
C SER A 308 -5.54 4.59 -10.18
N LEU A 309 -6.23 5.75 -10.12
CA LEU A 309 -7.43 5.97 -9.31
C LEU A 309 -8.73 5.75 -10.09
N GLU A 310 -8.63 5.41 -11.37
CA GLU A 310 -9.79 5.16 -12.22
C GLU A 310 -10.71 4.09 -11.61
N GLY A 311 -12.01 4.44 -11.50
CA GLY A 311 -13.03 3.57 -10.90
C GLY A 311 -13.09 3.60 -9.38
N LEU A 312 -12.39 4.52 -8.69
CA LEU A 312 -12.52 4.77 -7.25
C LEU A 312 -13.43 5.96 -6.90
N ASN A 313 -14.15 6.53 -7.87
CA ASN A 313 -15.00 7.70 -7.66
C ASN A 313 -16.10 7.50 -6.60
N ALA A 314 -16.57 6.27 -6.41
CA ALA A 314 -17.55 5.94 -5.37
C ALA A 314 -16.92 5.72 -3.97
N LEU A 315 -15.60 5.68 -3.85
CA LEU A 315 -14.92 5.38 -2.59
C LEU A 315 -15.21 6.40 -1.48
N PRO A 316 -15.24 7.73 -1.73
CA PRO A 316 -15.55 8.71 -0.70
C PRO A 316 -16.89 8.42 0.00
N ASP A 317 -17.97 8.26 -0.77
CA ASP A 317 -19.31 8.02 -0.25
C ASP A 317 -19.40 6.67 0.50
N LEU A 318 -18.73 5.64 -0.01
CA LEU A 318 -18.71 4.31 0.62
C LEU A 318 -17.92 4.29 1.93
N LEU A 319 -16.87 5.11 2.07
CA LEU A 319 -16.16 5.25 3.34
C LEU A 319 -17.02 5.94 4.40
N ASP A 320 -17.84 6.91 4.00
CA ASP A 320 -18.80 7.56 4.89
C ASP A 320 -19.95 6.60 5.26
N GLU A 321 -20.40 5.72 4.35
CA GLU A 321 -21.40 4.69 4.61
C GLU A 321 -20.91 3.64 5.63
N ILE A 322 -19.61 3.33 5.66
CA ILE A 322 -19.01 2.41 6.66
C ILE A 322 -19.12 2.96 8.09
N ASP A 323 -19.01 4.27 8.26
CA ASP A 323 -19.04 4.92 9.58
C ASP A 323 -20.45 5.23 10.04
N ASN A 324 -21.47 5.13 9.16
CA ASN A 324 -22.84 5.52 9.45
C ASN A 324 -23.77 4.30 9.31
N GLU A 325 -24.04 3.62 10.43
CA GLU A 325 -24.99 2.51 10.48
C GLU A 325 -26.47 2.98 10.50
N GLY A 326 -26.72 4.29 10.55
CA GLY A 326 -28.03 4.93 10.35
C GLY A 326 -29.19 4.31 11.12
N ASP A 327 -30.13 3.67 10.40
CA ASP A 327 -31.32 3.09 11.00
C ASP A 327 -31.03 1.87 11.91
N ILE A 328 -29.91 1.17 11.67
CA ILE A 328 -29.50 0.02 12.50
C ILE A 328 -29.13 0.50 13.91
N GLU A 329 -28.41 1.62 14.02
CA GLU A 329 -28.01 2.20 15.29
C GLU A 329 -29.24 2.68 16.09
N LYS A 330 -30.24 3.28 15.41
CA LYS A 330 -31.52 3.66 16.03
C LYS A 330 -32.28 2.44 16.56
N ILE A 331 -32.37 1.35 15.82
CA ILE A 331 -33.03 0.13 16.28
C ILE A 331 -32.31 -0.44 17.50
N ALA A 332 -30.99 -0.42 17.53
CA ALA A 332 -30.19 -0.87 18.67
C ALA A 332 -30.44 0.00 19.91
N GLU A 333 -30.45 1.32 19.75
CA GLU A 333 -30.74 2.29 20.84
C GLU A 333 -32.16 2.10 21.39
N VAL A 334 -33.17 2.01 20.51
CA VAL A 334 -34.55 1.74 20.91
C VAL A 334 -34.66 0.43 21.68
N LYS A 335 -33.99 -0.62 21.25
CA LYS A 335 -33.97 -1.91 21.93
C LYS A 335 -33.41 -1.80 23.35
N ASP A 336 -32.24 -1.13 23.48
CA ASP A 336 -31.57 -0.96 24.79
C ASP A 336 -32.42 -0.15 25.79
N LEU A 337 -33.16 0.84 25.29
CA LEU A 337 -33.98 1.73 26.09
C LEU A 337 -35.41 1.22 26.32
N LEU A 338 -35.87 0.15 25.63
CA LEU A 338 -37.26 -0.34 25.63
C LEU A 338 -37.77 -0.59 27.03
N TRP A 339 -37.06 -1.36 27.86
CA TRP A 339 -37.44 -1.66 29.23
C TRP A 339 -37.60 -0.43 30.11
N GLY A 340 -36.64 0.52 30.00
CA GLY A 340 -36.68 1.80 30.73
C GLY A 340 -37.91 2.61 30.35
N LYS A 341 -38.21 2.74 29.05
CA LYS A 341 -39.37 3.48 28.53
C LYS A 341 -40.68 2.84 28.99
N VAL A 342 -40.86 1.52 28.86
CA VAL A 342 -42.08 0.84 29.26
C VAL A 342 -42.30 0.94 30.76
N LYS A 343 -41.25 0.86 31.59
CA LYS A 343 -41.32 1.07 33.03
C LYS A 343 -41.80 2.45 33.39
N SER A 344 -41.22 3.49 32.77
CA SER A 344 -41.64 4.88 32.96
C SER A 344 -43.09 5.11 32.55
N LEU A 345 -43.52 4.55 31.42
CA LEU A 345 -44.93 4.63 30.98
C LEU A 345 -45.88 3.98 31.99
N CYS A 346 -45.53 2.83 32.53
CA CYS A 346 -46.32 2.16 33.55
C CYS A 346 -46.42 2.99 34.85
N GLU A 347 -45.33 3.61 35.28
CA GLU A 347 -45.31 4.51 36.45
C GLU A 347 -46.19 5.76 36.21
N ASN A 348 -46.12 6.36 35.01
CA ASN A 348 -46.96 7.48 34.63
C ASN A 348 -48.44 7.15 34.60
N VAL A 349 -48.83 5.98 34.01
CA VAL A 349 -50.21 5.51 34.05
C VAL A 349 -50.71 5.38 35.48
N ASN A 350 -49.93 4.75 36.35
CA ASN A 350 -50.32 4.55 37.74
C ASN A 350 -50.46 5.89 38.52
N LEU A 351 -49.57 6.84 38.25
CA LEU A 351 -49.59 8.19 38.88
C LEU A 351 -50.81 8.98 38.39
N GLU A 352 -51.12 9.00 37.08
CA GLU A 352 -52.29 9.71 36.51
C GLU A 352 -53.59 9.17 37.09
N VAL A 353 -53.69 7.83 37.17
CA VAL A 353 -54.88 7.18 37.78
C VAL A 353 -54.97 7.46 39.28
N GLU A 354 -53.85 7.40 40.03
CA GLU A 354 -53.83 7.71 41.46
C GLU A 354 -54.27 9.15 41.74
N THR A 355 -53.82 10.10 40.91
CA THR A 355 -54.22 11.50 41.00
C THR A 355 -55.73 11.66 40.77
N ALA A 356 -56.25 11.05 39.69
CA ALA A 356 -57.70 11.07 39.40
C ALA A 356 -58.54 10.40 40.49
N MET A 357 -58.04 9.29 41.09
CA MET A 357 -58.73 8.66 42.23
C MET A 357 -58.77 9.58 43.46
N ASN A 358 -57.71 10.30 43.74
CA ASN A 358 -57.67 11.24 44.86
C ASN A 358 -58.60 12.43 44.63
N ASP A 359 -58.64 12.97 43.42
CA ASP A 359 -59.56 14.05 43.03
C ASP A 359 -61.04 13.58 43.12
N ALA A 360 -61.32 12.37 42.63
CA ALA A 360 -62.66 11.75 42.76
C ALA A 360 -63.09 11.56 44.22
N LYS A 361 -62.16 11.15 45.10
CA LYS A 361 -62.41 11.04 46.53
C LYS A 361 -62.68 12.43 47.17
N MET A 362 -62.00 13.48 46.77
CA MET A 362 -62.20 14.84 47.25
C MET A 362 -63.51 15.47 46.76
N ALA A 363 -64.02 15.04 45.59
CA ALA A 363 -65.26 15.55 45.01
C ALA A 363 -66.53 14.93 45.60
N LEU A 364 -66.45 13.92 46.50
CA LEU A 364 -67.60 13.28 47.11
C LEU A 364 -68.24 14.17 48.17
N SER A 365 -69.59 14.24 48.11
CA SER A 365 -70.36 14.97 49.07
C SER A 365 -70.37 14.28 50.47
N GLY A 366 -70.62 15.02 51.53
CA GLY A 366 -70.67 14.46 52.89
C GLY A 366 -71.74 13.32 53.09
N ALA A 367 -72.82 13.30 52.31
CA ALA A 367 -73.83 12.23 52.30
C ALA A 367 -73.25 10.97 51.64
N GLU A 368 -72.53 11.05 50.58
CA GLU A 368 -71.87 9.96 49.86
C GLU A 368 -70.73 9.36 50.70
N LEU A 369 -70.05 10.16 51.50
CA LEU A 369 -69.04 9.72 52.46
C LEU A 369 -69.66 8.88 53.60
N LEU A 370 -70.85 9.26 54.09
CA LEU A 370 -71.62 8.47 55.09
C LEU A 370 -72.11 7.15 54.52
N GLU A 371 -72.58 7.09 53.29
CA GLU A 371 -72.93 5.89 52.54
C GLU A 371 -71.72 4.95 52.36
N ALA A 372 -70.56 5.52 52.06
CA ALA A 372 -69.30 4.79 51.92
C ALA A 372 -68.84 4.12 53.24
N LEU A 373 -69.13 4.73 54.37
CA LEU A 373 -68.84 4.19 55.71
C LEU A 373 -69.78 3.03 56.08
N SER A 374 -70.99 2.98 55.47
CA SER A 374 -71.99 1.92 55.73
C SER A 374 -71.88 0.73 54.75
N ASP A 375 -71.43 0.96 53.48
CA ASP A 375 -71.18 -0.06 52.49
C ASP A 375 -69.92 0.24 51.67
N GLY A 376 -68.77 -0.25 52.13
CA GLY A 376 -67.48 -0.04 51.52
C GLY A 376 -67.38 -0.66 50.11
N SER A 377 -68.25 -1.63 49.76
CA SER A 377 -68.25 -2.27 48.46
C SER A 377 -68.89 -1.38 47.34
N ALA A 378 -69.96 -0.67 47.74
CA ALA A 378 -70.62 0.31 46.85
C ALA A 378 -69.75 1.52 46.56
N PHE A 379 -69.01 1.98 47.57
CA PHE A 379 -68.04 3.04 47.42
C PHE A 379 -66.85 2.72 46.46
N GLN A 380 -66.33 1.49 46.66
CA GLN A 380 -65.26 1.02 45.76
C GLN A 380 -65.74 0.88 44.32
N ARG A 381 -66.97 0.49 44.07
CA ARG A 381 -67.58 0.40 42.73
C ARG A 381 -67.71 1.78 42.12
N LYS A 382 -68.25 2.80 42.81
CA LYS A 382 -68.39 4.18 42.33
C LYS A 382 -67.05 4.81 41.95
N ILE A 383 -66.03 4.63 42.76
CA ILE A 383 -64.68 5.11 42.44
C ILE A 383 -64.12 4.41 41.21
N ARG A 384 -64.30 3.08 41.14
CA ARG A 384 -63.85 2.29 39.99
C ARG A 384 -64.56 2.73 38.70
N ASP A 385 -65.88 2.97 38.74
CA ASP A 385 -66.64 3.42 37.58
C ASP A 385 -66.24 4.83 37.16
N ALA A 386 -65.99 5.75 38.10
CA ALA A 386 -65.54 7.10 37.85
C ALA A 386 -64.09 7.15 37.27
N THR A 387 -63.27 6.21 37.68
CA THR A 387 -61.86 6.17 37.21
C THR A 387 -61.63 5.26 36.01
N SER A 388 -62.63 4.42 35.62
CA SER A 388 -62.47 3.46 34.50
C SER A 388 -62.12 4.12 33.16
N MET A 389 -62.73 5.28 32.86
CA MET A 389 -62.40 6.06 31.67
C MET A 389 -60.98 6.63 31.74
N VAL A 390 -60.53 7.13 32.89
CA VAL A 390 -59.18 7.67 33.08
C VAL A 390 -58.14 6.57 32.95
N ILE A 391 -58.43 5.35 33.46
CA ILE A 391 -57.54 4.19 33.30
C ILE A 391 -57.37 3.84 31.82
N ALA A 392 -58.50 3.78 31.08
CA ALA A 392 -58.49 3.45 29.65
C ALA A 392 -57.73 4.53 28.82
N ASP A 393 -57.99 5.82 29.13
CA ASP A 393 -57.33 6.93 28.45
C ASP A 393 -55.82 7.00 28.75
N ALA A 394 -55.42 6.82 30.01
CA ALA A 394 -54.02 6.79 30.43
C ALA A 394 -53.25 5.61 29.76
N MET A 395 -53.90 4.43 29.68
CA MET A 395 -53.32 3.27 29.01
C MET A 395 -53.20 3.46 27.49
N GLU A 396 -54.16 4.15 26.87
CA GLU A 396 -54.11 4.44 25.42
C GLU A 396 -53.04 5.51 25.07
N LYS A 397 -52.91 6.56 25.93
CA LYS A 397 -51.81 7.52 25.84
C LYS A 397 -50.45 6.82 25.93
N ALA A 398 -50.26 5.95 26.91
CA ALA A 398 -49.00 5.22 27.08
C ALA A 398 -48.68 4.31 25.88
N LYS A 399 -49.69 3.71 25.23
CA LYS A 399 -49.50 2.96 23.99
C LYS A 399 -49.12 3.85 22.82
N THR A 400 -49.72 5.03 22.72
CA THR A 400 -49.40 6.02 21.69
C THR A 400 -47.97 6.47 21.84
N GLU A 401 -47.53 6.87 23.06
CA GLU A 401 -46.14 7.24 23.34
C GLU A 401 -45.15 6.09 23.06
N LEU A 402 -45.54 4.84 23.34
CA LEU A 402 -44.70 3.70 22.98
C LEU A 402 -44.63 3.48 21.46
N ASN A 403 -45.71 3.73 20.72
CA ASN A 403 -45.70 3.66 19.26
C ASN A 403 -44.82 4.77 18.65
N GLU A 404 -44.85 5.98 19.19
CA GLU A 404 -43.93 7.07 18.79
C GLU A 404 -42.46 6.72 19.08
N PHE A 405 -42.20 6.11 20.26
CA PHE A 405 -40.85 5.63 20.58
C PHE A 405 -40.37 4.50 19.68
N LEU A 406 -41.27 3.64 19.21
CA LEU A 406 -40.98 2.55 18.27
C LEU A 406 -41.03 3.00 16.80
N GLU A 407 -41.25 4.29 16.51
CA GLU A 407 -41.33 4.78 15.14
C GLU A 407 -40.00 4.53 14.37
N GLY A 408 -40.12 4.06 13.14
CA GLY A 408 -38.98 3.66 12.30
C GLY A 408 -38.46 2.23 12.57
N THR A 409 -38.78 1.61 13.71
CA THR A 409 -38.33 0.23 13.97
C THR A 409 -39.20 -0.84 13.30
N GLY A 410 -40.40 -0.48 12.79
CA GLY A 410 -41.36 -1.41 12.22
C GLY A 410 -42.10 -2.24 13.26
N CYS A 411 -41.82 -2.06 14.55
CA CYS A 411 -42.56 -2.66 15.65
C CYS A 411 -43.71 -1.74 16.10
N ARG A 412 -44.73 -2.33 16.77
CA ARG A 412 -45.85 -1.58 17.32
C ARG A 412 -46.11 -2.01 18.76
N SER A 413 -46.69 -1.10 19.53
CA SER A 413 -47.15 -1.38 20.88
C SER A 413 -48.15 -2.54 20.90
N PRO A 414 -48.00 -3.54 21.75
CA PRO A 414 -48.96 -4.63 21.85
C PRO A 414 -50.26 -4.15 22.48
N ILE A 415 -51.37 -4.82 22.11
CA ILE A 415 -52.69 -4.48 22.65
C ILE A 415 -52.73 -4.73 24.16
N ASP A 416 -52.03 -5.76 24.62
CA ASP A 416 -51.95 -6.24 25.99
C ASP A 416 -50.68 -5.80 26.73
N LEU A 417 -50.21 -4.55 26.49
CA LEU A 417 -49.02 -3.98 27.13
C LEU A 417 -49.10 -3.98 28.66
N PHE A 418 -50.27 -3.67 29.18
CA PHE A 418 -50.58 -3.68 30.61
C PHE A 418 -51.72 -4.63 30.92
N ASN A 419 -51.80 -5.12 32.19
CA ASN A 419 -52.99 -5.82 32.69
C ASN A 419 -54.19 -4.85 32.72
N LYS A 420 -55.41 -5.40 32.69
CA LYS A 420 -56.64 -4.60 32.70
C LYS A 420 -57.00 -4.03 34.07
N ASP A 421 -56.37 -4.53 35.12
CA ASP A 421 -56.64 -4.14 36.49
C ASP A 421 -55.66 -3.07 36.97
N TRP A 422 -56.10 -2.17 37.81
CA TRP A 422 -55.26 -1.21 38.49
C TRP A 422 -54.78 -1.75 39.85
N PRO A 423 -53.50 -1.56 40.27
CA PRO A 423 -52.44 -0.83 39.56
C PRO A 423 -51.99 -1.56 38.28
N ALA A 424 -51.74 -0.77 37.26
CA ALA A 424 -51.24 -1.26 35.99
C ALA A 424 -49.91 -1.99 36.20
N LYS A 425 -49.81 -3.18 35.65
CA LYS A 425 -48.57 -3.99 35.65
C LYS A 425 -48.17 -4.32 34.22
N ILE A 426 -46.90 -4.29 34.00
CA ILE A 426 -46.31 -4.59 32.69
C ILE A 426 -46.51 -6.06 32.35
N ASN A 427 -47.05 -6.34 31.18
CA ASN A 427 -47.08 -7.69 30.61
C ASN A 427 -45.72 -8.06 30.03
N ARG A 428 -44.90 -8.78 30.81
CA ARG A 428 -43.55 -9.15 30.41
C ARG A 428 -43.55 -9.93 29.08
N SER A 429 -44.43 -10.85 28.89
CA SER A 429 -44.50 -11.67 27.67
C SER A 429 -44.77 -10.83 26.41
N ALA A 430 -45.49 -9.72 26.52
CA ALA A 430 -45.73 -8.79 25.44
C ALA A 430 -44.47 -7.98 25.10
N ILE A 431 -43.70 -7.58 26.13
CA ILE A 431 -42.43 -6.87 25.92
C ILE A 431 -41.37 -7.81 25.35
N ASP A 432 -41.25 -9.03 25.87
CA ASP A 432 -40.31 -10.03 25.37
C ASP A 432 -40.55 -10.34 23.88
N LYS A 433 -41.80 -10.26 23.40
CA LYS A 433 -42.12 -10.38 21.97
C LYS A 433 -41.59 -9.21 21.14
N ILE A 434 -41.76 -7.95 21.62
CA ILE A 434 -41.24 -6.78 20.94
C ILE A 434 -39.72 -6.84 20.93
N ASP A 435 -39.09 -7.13 22.06
CA ASP A 435 -37.64 -7.26 22.18
C ASP A 435 -37.10 -8.32 21.19
N GLY A 436 -37.77 -9.49 21.11
CA GLY A 436 -37.44 -10.50 20.12
C GLY A 436 -37.61 -10.05 18.66
N GLN A 437 -38.65 -9.26 18.35
CA GLN A 437 -38.84 -8.69 17.02
C GLN A 437 -37.76 -7.65 16.67
N LEU A 438 -37.39 -6.79 17.62
CA LEU A 438 -36.30 -5.82 17.44
C LEU A 438 -34.96 -6.53 17.26
N GLU A 439 -34.67 -7.57 18.06
CA GLU A 439 -33.45 -8.38 17.90
C GLU A 439 -33.40 -9.04 16.53
N SER A 440 -34.46 -9.69 16.11
CA SER A 440 -34.59 -10.35 14.80
C SER A 440 -34.33 -9.38 13.66
N ARG A 441 -34.96 -8.21 13.70
CA ARG A 441 -34.78 -7.17 12.70
C ARG A 441 -33.37 -6.62 12.71
N LEU A 442 -32.80 -6.34 13.87
CA LEU A 442 -31.43 -5.86 14.02
C LEU A 442 -30.42 -6.83 13.40
N VAL A 443 -30.57 -8.13 13.65
CA VAL A 443 -29.71 -9.17 13.08
C VAL A 443 -29.85 -9.23 11.55
N THR A 444 -31.08 -9.14 11.03
CA THR A 444 -31.35 -9.19 9.60
C THR A 444 -30.82 -7.95 8.88
N ASP A 445 -31.14 -6.76 9.42
CA ASP A 445 -30.72 -5.49 8.82
C ASP A 445 -29.18 -5.34 8.85
N LYS A 446 -28.54 -5.76 9.95
CA LYS A 446 -27.06 -5.82 10.02
C LYS A 446 -26.47 -6.77 8.98
N ALA A 447 -27.00 -7.96 8.83
CA ALA A 447 -26.51 -8.92 7.85
C ALA A 447 -26.65 -8.40 6.41
N GLN A 448 -27.80 -7.78 6.10
CA GLN A 448 -28.06 -7.21 4.78
C GLN A 448 -27.21 -5.99 4.50
N HIS A 449 -27.02 -5.10 5.48
CA HIS A 449 -26.15 -3.93 5.37
C HIS A 449 -24.68 -4.35 5.13
N LEU A 450 -24.18 -5.30 5.94
CA LEU A 450 -22.84 -5.86 5.78
C LEU A 450 -22.64 -6.46 4.38
N TYR A 451 -23.62 -7.23 3.91
CA TYR A 451 -23.55 -7.80 2.56
C TYR A 451 -23.56 -6.75 1.46
N ASN A 452 -24.44 -5.76 1.55
CA ASN A 452 -24.55 -4.69 0.56
C ASN A 452 -23.27 -3.86 0.50
N LEU A 453 -22.69 -3.49 1.65
CA LEU A 453 -21.42 -2.79 1.72
C LEU A 453 -20.26 -3.63 1.15
N ALA A 454 -20.18 -4.92 1.54
CA ALA A 454 -19.15 -5.80 1.00
C ALA A 454 -19.26 -5.98 -0.52
N ALA A 455 -20.48 -6.02 -1.05
CA ALA A 455 -20.71 -6.11 -2.49
C ALA A 455 -20.25 -4.85 -3.25
N LYS A 456 -20.38 -3.66 -2.65
CA LYS A 456 -19.91 -2.40 -3.23
C LYS A 456 -18.40 -2.23 -3.06
N LEU A 457 -17.86 -2.56 -1.90
CA LEU A 457 -16.46 -2.34 -1.52
C LEU A 457 -15.51 -3.43 -2.02
N GLY A 458 -15.95 -4.69 -2.07
CA GLY A 458 -15.11 -5.82 -2.49
C GLY A 458 -14.36 -5.60 -3.80
N PRO A 459 -15.05 -5.20 -4.89
CA PRO A 459 -14.40 -4.90 -6.17
C PRO A 459 -13.37 -3.75 -6.13
N LEU A 460 -13.50 -2.83 -5.14
CA LEU A 460 -12.59 -1.68 -5.01
C LEU A 460 -11.32 -2.01 -4.24
N LYS A 461 -11.31 -3.09 -3.45
CA LYS A 461 -10.19 -3.43 -2.55
C LYS A 461 -8.85 -3.52 -3.28
N SER A 462 -8.75 -4.31 -4.35
CA SER A 462 -7.52 -4.45 -5.14
C SER A 462 -7.08 -3.11 -5.74
N ARG A 463 -8.03 -2.30 -6.24
CA ARG A 463 -7.76 -0.97 -6.79
C ARG A 463 -7.25 -0.01 -5.71
N CYS A 464 -7.82 -0.06 -4.50
CA CYS A 464 -7.33 0.72 -3.35
C CYS A 464 -5.90 0.31 -2.96
N GLU A 465 -5.59 -0.99 -2.99
CA GLU A 465 -4.22 -1.47 -2.74
C GLU A 465 -3.23 -0.96 -3.79
N ASP A 466 -3.63 -0.97 -5.07
CA ASP A 466 -2.80 -0.44 -6.16
C ASP A 466 -2.64 1.08 -6.05
N ALA A 467 -3.72 1.82 -5.78
CA ALA A 467 -3.69 3.26 -5.58
C ALA A 467 -2.75 3.66 -4.44
N ILE A 468 -2.82 2.97 -3.30
CA ILE A 468 -1.94 3.23 -2.15
C ILE A 468 -0.47 2.94 -2.51
N ARG A 469 -0.18 1.89 -3.28
CA ARG A 469 1.18 1.61 -3.76
C ARG A 469 1.69 2.73 -4.68
N GLN A 470 0.85 3.25 -5.57
CA GLN A 470 1.20 4.36 -6.45
C GLN A 470 1.42 5.66 -5.68
N LEU A 471 0.57 5.95 -4.68
CA LEU A 471 0.75 7.11 -3.79
C LEU A 471 2.08 7.05 -3.02
N ILE A 472 2.47 5.88 -2.52
CA ILE A 472 3.76 5.68 -1.85
C ILE A 472 4.91 5.90 -2.83
N GLU A 473 4.80 5.43 -4.07
CA GLU A 473 5.80 5.69 -5.11
C GLU A 473 5.86 7.18 -5.49
N PHE A 474 4.71 7.84 -5.59
CA PHE A 474 4.63 9.27 -5.86
C PHE A 474 5.29 10.09 -4.75
N ASP A 475 5.01 9.80 -3.47
CA ASP A 475 5.68 10.46 -2.33
C ASP A 475 7.20 10.23 -2.33
N GLN A 476 7.66 9.07 -2.77
CA GLN A 476 9.09 8.79 -2.94
C GLN A 476 9.74 9.77 -3.95
N TRP A 477 9.12 9.96 -5.13
CA TRP A 477 9.63 10.87 -6.15
C TRP A 477 9.50 12.33 -5.74
N LEU A 478 8.44 12.67 -5.01
CA LEU A 478 8.25 13.99 -4.44
C LEU A 478 9.32 14.32 -3.38
N ALA A 479 9.69 13.34 -2.56
CA ALA A 479 10.78 13.48 -1.59
C ALA A 479 12.13 13.75 -2.29
N ILE A 480 12.40 13.08 -3.40
CA ILE A 480 13.59 13.32 -4.23
C ILE A 480 13.57 14.74 -4.78
N ALA A 481 12.44 15.21 -5.30
CA ALA A 481 12.31 16.56 -5.81
C ALA A 481 12.53 17.63 -4.72
N LYS A 482 11.93 17.48 -3.56
CA LYS A 482 12.12 18.37 -2.40
C LYS A 482 13.58 18.40 -1.93
N TRP A 483 14.20 17.23 -1.83
CA TRP A 483 15.61 17.13 -1.47
C TRP A 483 16.50 17.83 -2.52
N ALA A 484 16.20 17.63 -3.81
CA ALA A 484 16.94 18.22 -4.90
C ALA A 484 16.81 19.76 -4.93
N GLN A 485 15.61 20.29 -4.72
CA GLN A 485 15.38 21.74 -4.62
C GLN A 485 16.15 22.36 -3.46
N LYS A 486 16.10 21.73 -2.27
CA LYS A 486 16.81 22.22 -1.09
C LYS A 486 18.33 22.27 -1.28
N ASN A 487 18.87 21.38 -2.11
CA ASN A 487 20.31 21.24 -2.34
C ASN A 487 20.76 21.80 -3.70
N ASP A 488 19.90 22.55 -4.40
CA ASP A 488 20.17 23.11 -5.75
C ASP A 488 20.73 22.05 -6.71
N CYS A 489 20.11 20.86 -6.75
CA CYS A 489 20.54 19.76 -7.59
C CYS A 489 19.98 19.88 -9.01
N VAL A 490 20.73 19.35 -9.98
CA VAL A 490 20.35 19.29 -11.40
C VAL A 490 20.41 17.84 -11.92
N ILE A 491 19.71 17.54 -13.00
CA ILE A 491 19.84 16.24 -13.67
C ILE A 491 21.10 16.23 -14.53
N ALA A 492 22.03 15.31 -14.26
CA ALA A 492 23.26 15.16 -15.02
C ALA A 492 22.98 14.76 -16.48
N ASN A 493 23.76 15.29 -17.42
CA ASN A 493 23.74 14.84 -18.81
C ASN A 493 24.53 13.53 -18.94
N ILE A 494 23.94 12.53 -19.58
CA ILE A 494 24.64 11.28 -19.85
C ILE A 494 25.50 11.47 -21.10
N VAL A 495 26.75 11.10 -20.98
CA VAL A 495 27.76 11.15 -22.05
C VAL A 495 28.39 9.78 -22.24
N GLU A 496 29.18 9.59 -23.27
CA GLU A 496 29.76 8.29 -23.59
C GLU A 496 30.78 7.84 -22.53
N HIS A 497 31.63 8.73 -22.02
CA HIS A 497 32.69 8.38 -21.09
C HIS A 497 33.13 9.56 -20.22
N GLY A 498 33.59 9.29 -19.00
CA GLY A 498 34.14 10.26 -18.07
C GLY A 498 33.13 10.85 -17.11
N ILE A 499 33.58 11.80 -16.30
CA ILE A 499 32.75 12.52 -15.30
C ILE A 499 33.18 13.97 -15.25
N TYR A 500 32.20 14.89 -15.27
CA TYR A 500 32.40 16.33 -15.10
C TYR A 500 31.35 16.91 -14.20
N VAL A 501 31.76 17.79 -13.32
CA VAL A 501 30.88 18.51 -12.40
C VAL A 501 31.28 19.99 -12.37
N GLU A 502 30.31 20.87 -12.60
CA GLU A 502 30.48 22.33 -12.47
C GLU A 502 29.85 22.78 -11.17
N GLN A 503 30.63 23.45 -10.32
CA GLN A 503 30.20 23.94 -9.02
C GLN A 503 29.50 22.85 -8.17
N GLY A 504 30.07 21.64 -8.14
CA GLY A 504 29.59 20.54 -7.34
C GLY A 504 29.79 20.78 -5.85
N ARG A 505 28.84 20.35 -5.06
CA ARG A 505 28.82 20.49 -3.59
C ARG A 505 28.77 19.13 -2.91
N HIS A 506 29.58 18.95 -1.89
CA HIS A 506 29.54 17.73 -1.09
C HIS A 506 28.38 17.80 -0.08
N LEU A 507 27.41 16.88 -0.18
CA LEU A 507 26.15 16.93 0.58
C LEU A 507 26.23 16.39 2.02
N LEU A 508 27.25 15.58 2.33
CA LEU A 508 27.31 14.85 3.61
C LEU A 508 28.28 15.50 4.60
N LEU A 509 28.85 16.68 4.28
CA LEU A 509 29.60 17.48 5.23
C LEU A 509 28.63 18.23 6.16
N GLY A 510 28.92 18.25 7.45
CA GLY A 510 28.11 18.95 8.45
C GLY A 510 28.15 20.49 8.32
N CYS A 511 28.89 21.06 7.35
CA CYS A 511 28.98 22.48 7.04
C CYS A 511 28.85 22.69 5.52
N PRO A 512 28.43 23.88 5.07
CA PRO A 512 28.46 24.24 3.65
C PRO A 512 29.85 24.04 3.06
N ALA A 513 29.96 23.24 1.99
CA ALA A 513 31.19 23.03 1.26
C ALA A 513 31.31 24.08 0.15
N ASP A 514 32.52 24.58 -0.08
CA ASP A 514 32.77 25.42 -1.25
C ASP A 514 32.55 24.62 -2.53
N PRO A 515 31.85 25.20 -3.53
CA PRO A 515 31.58 24.51 -4.78
C PRO A 515 32.86 24.27 -5.56
N VAL A 516 32.99 23.08 -6.13
CA VAL A 516 34.19 22.68 -6.89
C VAL A 516 33.80 22.35 -8.34
N THR A 517 34.59 22.81 -9.30
CA THR A 517 34.50 22.42 -10.72
C THR A 517 35.65 21.48 -11.04
N TYR A 518 35.32 20.28 -11.52
CA TYR A 518 36.31 19.26 -11.84
C TYR A 518 35.79 18.28 -12.90
N GLY A 519 36.69 17.76 -13.72
CA GLY A 519 36.33 16.78 -14.74
C GLY A 519 37.44 15.81 -15.09
N LEU A 520 37.05 14.64 -15.56
CA LEU A 520 37.89 13.55 -16.05
C LEU A 520 37.29 12.91 -17.30
N GLY A 521 38.13 12.48 -18.22
CA GLY A 521 37.72 11.80 -19.44
C GLY A 521 37.03 12.73 -20.44
N GLN A 522 36.32 12.17 -21.41
CA GLN A 522 35.63 12.91 -22.48
C GLN A 522 34.55 13.87 -21.97
N ALA A 523 34.05 13.65 -20.76
CA ALA A 523 33.08 14.53 -20.11
C ALA A 523 33.69 15.88 -19.71
N ALA A 524 35.00 15.95 -19.50
CA ALA A 524 35.73 17.17 -19.14
C ALA A 524 35.73 18.21 -20.27
N GLU A 525 36.12 19.44 -19.93
CA GLU A 525 36.34 20.46 -20.94
C GLU A 525 37.55 20.13 -21.81
N GLU A 526 37.70 20.80 -22.99
CA GLU A 526 38.65 20.39 -24.05
C GLU A 526 40.10 20.29 -23.62
N SER A 527 40.51 20.98 -22.56
CA SER A 527 41.88 20.96 -22.05
C SER A 527 42.27 19.73 -21.24
N ASP A 528 41.30 18.98 -20.68
CA ASP A 528 41.55 17.96 -19.64
C ASP A 528 40.85 16.61 -19.90
N LYS A 529 40.84 16.14 -21.15
CA LYS A 529 40.22 14.86 -21.56
C LYS A 529 40.93 13.59 -21.07
N GLN A 530 41.82 13.72 -20.07
CA GLN A 530 42.54 12.57 -19.52
C GLN A 530 41.60 11.71 -18.65
N SER A 531 41.59 10.41 -18.91
CA SER A 531 40.79 9.44 -18.13
C SER A 531 41.44 9.09 -16.79
N LEU A 532 42.71 9.40 -16.62
CA LEU A 532 43.51 9.14 -15.42
C LEU A 532 44.01 10.43 -14.80
N ALA A 533 43.86 10.60 -13.49
CA ALA A 533 44.37 11.74 -12.76
C ALA A 533 45.06 11.35 -11.46
N LEU A 534 46.22 11.99 -11.18
CA LEU A 534 46.88 11.96 -9.89
C LEU A 534 46.62 13.29 -9.18
N LEU A 535 45.93 13.20 -8.02
CA LEU A 535 45.65 14.36 -7.18
C LEU A 535 46.62 14.39 -5.99
N THR A 536 47.39 15.46 -5.87
CA THR A 536 48.34 15.66 -4.76
C THR A 536 48.09 17.00 -4.07
N GLY A 537 48.54 17.15 -2.85
CA GLY A 537 48.40 18.40 -2.09
C GLY A 537 48.34 18.14 -0.57
N ALA A 538 48.14 19.20 0.22
CA ALA A 538 48.03 19.10 1.68
C ALA A 538 46.83 18.25 2.13
N ASN A 539 46.95 17.58 3.28
CA ASN A 539 45.88 16.70 3.82
C ASN A 539 44.59 17.46 4.13
N SER A 540 44.65 18.75 4.46
CA SER A 540 43.51 19.64 4.67
C SER A 540 42.91 20.23 3.38
N GLY A 541 43.40 19.84 2.21
CA GLY A 541 43.06 20.45 0.91
C GLY A 541 41.79 19.87 0.25
N GLY A 542 40.94 19.14 0.93
CA GLY A 542 39.67 18.66 0.39
C GLY A 542 39.77 17.50 -0.63
N LYS A 543 40.92 16.82 -0.75
CA LYS A 543 41.15 15.74 -1.74
C LYS A 543 40.14 14.58 -1.60
N THR A 544 39.97 14.04 -0.39
CA THR A 544 39.00 12.99 -0.09
C THR A 544 37.55 13.48 -0.33
N THR A 545 37.30 14.75 0.01
CA THR A 545 35.98 15.38 -0.22
C THR A 545 35.65 15.46 -1.73
N LEU A 546 36.64 15.73 -2.58
CA LEU A 546 36.47 15.73 -4.04
C LEU A 546 36.18 14.31 -4.56
N LEU A 547 36.90 13.29 -4.05
CA LEU A 547 36.63 11.90 -4.40
C LEU A 547 35.18 11.48 -4.01
N GLU A 548 34.77 11.81 -2.79
CA GLU A 548 33.40 11.51 -2.32
C GLU A 548 32.36 12.28 -3.14
N LEU A 549 32.62 13.52 -3.55
CA LEU A 549 31.73 14.28 -4.44
C LEU A 549 31.56 13.59 -5.80
N LEU A 550 32.63 13.13 -6.42
CA LEU A 550 32.55 12.39 -7.70
C LEU A 550 31.79 11.06 -7.52
N ALA A 551 31.97 10.39 -6.38
CA ALA A 551 31.20 9.22 -6.04
C ALA A 551 29.70 9.52 -5.88
N HIS A 552 29.33 10.63 -5.20
CA HIS A 552 27.95 11.08 -5.09
C HIS A 552 27.32 11.31 -6.47
N VAL A 553 28.01 12.05 -7.32
CA VAL A 553 27.54 12.37 -8.68
C VAL A 553 27.36 11.09 -9.51
N SER A 554 28.32 10.18 -9.47
CA SER A 554 28.22 8.89 -10.18
C SER A 554 27.06 8.02 -9.66
N ILE A 555 26.95 7.84 -8.35
CA ILE A 555 25.89 7.02 -7.72
C ILE A 555 24.51 7.59 -8.04
N LEU A 556 24.30 8.89 -7.83
CA LEU A 556 23.03 9.57 -8.09
C LEU A 556 22.64 9.49 -9.57
N THR A 557 23.59 9.70 -10.49
CA THR A 557 23.32 9.58 -11.94
C THR A 557 22.88 8.17 -12.33
N HIS A 558 23.55 7.12 -11.81
CA HIS A 558 23.16 5.74 -12.08
C HIS A 558 21.84 5.32 -11.40
N MET A 559 21.42 6.05 -10.37
CA MET A 559 20.07 5.93 -9.81
C MET A 559 19.01 6.71 -10.60
N GLY A 560 19.41 7.54 -11.57
CA GLY A 560 18.52 8.45 -12.31
C GLY A 560 18.07 9.65 -11.51
N LEU A 561 18.81 10.03 -10.45
CA LEU A 561 18.48 11.10 -9.51
C LEU A 561 19.25 12.38 -9.81
N PRO A 562 18.75 13.55 -9.33
CA PRO A 562 19.47 14.83 -9.43
C PRO A 562 20.79 14.81 -8.66
N VAL A 563 21.78 15.53 -9.16
CA VAL A 563 23.14 15.64 -8.59
C VAL A 563 23.39 17.04 -8.04
N PRO A 564 24.18 17.19 -6.97
CA PRO A 564 24.41 18.47 -6.30
C PRO A 564 25.45 19.32 -7.04
N ALA A 565 25.08 19.88 -8.18
CA ALA A 565 25.95 20.68 -9.01
C ALA A 565 25.14 21.70 -9.83
N LYS A 566 25.79 22.72 -10.36
CA LYS A 566 25.18 23.64 -11.32
C LYS A 566 24.99 22.97 -12.68
N SER A 567 25.93 22.15 -13.12
CA SER A 567 25.80 21.24 -14.26
C SER A 567 26.69 20.01 -14.05
N ALA A 568 26.31 18.87 -14.66
CA ALA A 568 27.10 17.66 -14.62
C ALA A 568 26.96 16.86 -15.93
N ARG A 569 28.05 16.19 -16.31
CA ARG A 569 28.13 15.25 -17.45
C ARG A 569 28.75 13.96 -16.94
N VAL A 570 28.08 12.83 -17.11
CA VAL A 570 28.52 11.54 -16.52
C VAL A 570 28.40 10.43 -17.56
N GLY A 571 29.50 9.72 -17.79
CA GLY A 571 29.49 8.45 -18.51
C GLY A 571 28.94 7.32 -17.62
N LEU A 572 28.07 6.51 -18.18
CA LEU A 572 27.58 5.34 -17.45
C LEU A 572 28.67 4.27 -17.37
N VAL A 573 28.83 3.70 -16.17
CA VAL A 573 29.81 2.66 -15.88
C VAL A 573 29.16 1.43 -15.29
N GLU A 574 29.76 0.26 -15.47
CA GLU A 574 29.28 -0.99 -14.92
C GLU A 574 29.62 -1.15 -13.43
N SER A 575 30.72 -0.52 -12.98
CA SER A 575 31.16 -0.60 -11.60
C SER A 575 31.83 0.67 -11.09
N LEU A 576 31.61 0.97 -9.81
CA LEU A 576 32.23 2.04 -9.04
C LEU A 576 33.08 1.44 -7.92
N HIS A 577 34.38 1.68 -7.98
CA HIS A 577 35.35 1.25 -6.98
C HIS A 577 35.84 2.45 -6.19
N ILE A 578 35.55 2.48 -4.89
CA ILE A 578 36.07 3.49 -3.96
C ILE A 578 36.98 2.79 -2.99
N LEU A 579 38.26 3.14 -3.07
CA LEU A 579 39.33 2.56 -2.24
C LEU A 579 39.79 3.65 -1.28
N ALA A 580 39.26 3.62 -0.07
CA ALA A 580 39.62 4.57 0.97
C ALA A 580 40.85 4.07 1.76
N LYS A 581 41.61 5.02 2.34
CA LYS A 581 42.67 4.73 3.28
C LYS A 581 42.22 3.75 4.36
N ALA A 582 42.89 2.64 4.47
CA ALA A 582 42.61 1.65 5.51
C ALA A 582 42.91 2.25 6.90
N GLY A 583 41.88 2.48 7.67
CA GLY A 583 41.97 2.94 9.06
C GLY A 583 42.50 1.84 9.95
N GLY A 584 43.68 2.04 10.52
CA GLY A 584 44.29 1.12 11.50
C GLY A 584 45.51 0.36 10.96
N THR A 585 46.27 -0.28 11.86
CA THR A 585 47.42 -1.15 11.54
C THR A 585 46.97 -2.39 10.78
N GLN A 586 46.82 -2.30 9.45
CA GLN A 586 46.63 -3.49 8.62
C GLN A 586 47.95 -4.28 8.54
N SER A 587 47.85 -5.61 8.61
CA SER A 587 48.95 -6.51 8.36
C SER A 587 49.43 -6.40 6.90
N ALA A 588 50.71 -6.65 6.63
CA ALA A 588 51.26 -6.64 5.28
C ALA A 588 50.46 -7.48 4.27
N GLY A 589 49.86 -8.59 4.72
CA GLY A 589 49.00 -9.42 3.86
C GLY A 589 47.68 -8.78 3.40
N ALA A 590 47.10 -7.89 4.20
CA ALA A 590 45.87 -7.20 3.80
C ALA A 590 46.12 -6.16 2.68
N LEU A 591 47.32 -5.55 2.70
CA LEU A 591 47.75 -4.67 1.60
C LEU A 591 47.95 -5.45 0.31
N GLU A 592 48.69 -6.56 0.35
CA GLU A 592 48.91 -7.42 -0.81
C GLU A 592 47.61 -7.80 -1.46
N GLN A 593 46.62 -8.22 -0.66
CA GLN A 593 45.29 -8.54 -1.15
C GLN A 593 44.59 -7.33 -1.83
N THR A 594 44.65 -6.13 -1.23
CA THR A 594 44.08 -4.91 -1.83
C THR A 594 44.73 -4.56 -3.15
N LEU A 595 46.05 -4.73 -3.25
CA LEU A 595 46.80 -4.45 -4.50
C LEU A 595 46.49 -5.49 -5.59
N VAL A 596 46.31 -6.77 -5.23
CA VAL A 596 45.91 -7.83 -6.17
C VAL A 596 44.46 -7.56 -6.64
N GLU A 597 43.54 -7.28 -5.74
CA GLU A 597 42.14 -6.92 -6.08
C GLU A 597 42.10 -5.69 -7.02
N LEU A 598 42.91 -4.66 -6.76
CA LEU A 598 42.98 -3.48 -7.62
C LEU A 598 43.56 -3.82 -9.00
N ALA A 599 44.60 -4.66 -9.05
CA ALA A 599 45.20 -5.09 -10.33
C ALA A 599 44.19 -5.88 -11.18
N GLU A 600 43.42 -6.73 -10.59
CA GLU A 600 42.32 -7.46 -11.26
C GLU A 600 41.25 -6.48 -11.78
N VAL A 601 40.82 -5.54 -10.94
CA VAL A 601 39.85 -4.49 -11.32
C VAL A 601 40.34 -3.69 -12.50
N VAL A 602 41.59 -3.19 -12.44
CA VAL A 602 42.18 -2.34 -13.49
C VAL A 602 42.34 -3.08 -14.81
N SER A 603 42.66 -4.37 -14.76
CA SER A 603 42.89 -5.20 -15.96
C SER A 603 41.58 -5.65 -16.63
N ASN A 604 40.44 -5.54 -15.98
CA ASN A 604 39.13 -5.88 -16.56
C ASN A 604 38.76 -4.84 -17.65
N PRO A 605 38.28 -5.22 -18.84
CA PRO A 605 37.90 -4.28 -19.90
C PRO A 605 36.56 -3.55 -19.68
N SER A 606 35.75 -3.91 -18.66
CA SER A 606 34.47 -3.27 -18.41
C SER A 606 34.58 -1.79 -18.07
N ALA A 607 33.52 -1.03 -18.39
CA ALA A 607 33.45 0.40 -18.06
C ALA A 607 33.41 0.58 -16.52
N LYS A 608 34.35 1.38 -15.99
CA LYS A 608 34.47 1.57 -14.54
C LYS A 608 34.99 2.94 -14.14
N LEU A 609 34.54 3.35 -12.94
CA LEU A 609 35.10 4.52 -12.24
C LEU A 609 35.86 4.04 -10.99
N ILE A 610 37.15 4.38 -10.92
CA ILE A 610 38.00 4.03 -9.78
C ILE A 610 38.40 5.32 -9.06
N LEU A 611 38.05 5.43 -7.79
CA LEU A 611 38.37 6.54 -6.91
C LEU A 611 39.21 6.00 -5.74
N ALA A 612 40.49 6.29 -5.72
CA ALA A 612 41.45 5.75 -4.76
C ALA A 612 42.08 6.84 -3.90
N ASP A 613 42.10 6.64 -2.57
CA ASP A 613 42.69 7.61 -1.62
C ASP A 613 43.85 6.99 -0.83
N GLU A 614 45.03 7.60 -0.98
CA GLU A 614 46.28 7.31 -0.25
C GLU A 614 46.63 5.81 -0.12
N LEU A 615 46.62 5.08 -1.24
CA LEU A 615 46.95 3.65 -1.28
C LEU A 615 48.37 3.32 -0.77
N GLU A 616 49.28 4.29 -0.86
CA GLU A 616 50.68 4.18 -0.48
C GLU A 616 50.93 4.14 1.05
N ALA A 617 49.96 4.47 1.85
CA ALA A 617 50.13 4.60 3.30
C ALA A 617 50.62 3.30 4.00
N ILE A 618 50.73 2.20 3.26
CA ILE A 618 50.92 0.85 3.74
C ILE A 618 52.25 0.21 3.24
N THR A 619 53.06 0.88 2.35
CA THR A 619 54.32 0.33 1.77
C THR A 619 55.50 1.25 1.89
N GLU A 620 56.75 0.71 1.67
CA GLU A 620 57.90 1.58 1.41
C GLU A 620 57.65 2.47 0.17
N PRO A 621 57.87 3.77 0.29
CA PRO A 621 57.52 4.75 -0.75
C PRO A 621 58.02 4.38 -2.15
N GLY A 622 59.22 3.85 -2.29
CA GLY A 622 59.79 3.49 -3.58
C GLY A 622 59.21 2.23 -4.22
N ALA A 623 58.80 1.24 -3.43
CA ALA A 623 58.13 0.04 -3.93
C ALA A 623 56.70 0.36 -4.28
N GLY A 624 55.99 1.10 -3.42
CA GLY A 624 54.59 1.52 -3.66
C GLY A 624 54.45 2.36 -4.94
N ALA A 625 55.36 3.31 -5.17
CA ALA A 625 55.34 4.15 -6.40
C ALA A 625 55.42 3.31 -7.68
N ARG A 626 56.32 2.27 -7.72
CA ARG A 626 56.44 1.40 -8.92
C ARG A 626 55.19 0.52 -9.14
N ILE A 627 54.58 0.00 -8.07
CA ILE A 627 53.37 -0.81 -8.17
C ILE A 627 52.22 0.08 -8.71
N ILE A 628 52.05 1.27 -8.15
CA ILE A 628 51.00 2.20 -8.56
C ILE A 628 51.24 2.67 -10.01
N ALA A 629 52.49 2.94 -10.43
CA ALA A 629 52.82 3.29 -11.81
C ALA A 629 52.40 2.15 -12.78
N GLY A 630 52.71 0.90 -12.45
CA GLY A 630 52.26 -0.25 -13.23
C GLY A 630 50.76 -0.39 -13.35
N MET A 631 50.03 -0.13 -12.26
CA MET A 631 48.57 -0.12 -12.28
C MET A 631 47.98 1.01 -13.12
N LEU A 632 48.55 2.21 -13.08
CA LEU A 632 48.10 3.33 -13.90
C LEU A 632 48.33 3.05 -15.39
N LEU A 633 49.47 2.45 -15.75
CA LEU A 633 49.72 2.01 -17.14
C LEU A 633 48.73 0.91 -17.59
N ALA A 634 48.40 -0.01 -16.71
CA ALA A 634 47.36 -1.00 -16.99
C ALA A 634 45.98 -0.34 -17.16
N ALA A 635 45.62 0.64 -16.32
CA ALA A 635 44.38 1.40 -16.43
C ALA A 635 44.32 2.21 -17.74
N GLU A 636 45.41 2.83 -18.14
CA GLU A 636 45.53 3.60 -19.38
C GLU A 636 45.29 2.74 -20.63
N SER A 637 45.68 1.47 -20.54
CA SER A 637 45.41 0.51 -21.61
C SER A 637 43.94 0.14 -21.80
N GLN A 638 43.07 0.51 -20.84
CA GLN A 638 41.63 0.23 -20.84
C GLN A 638 40.84 1.51 -21.16
N PRO A 639 40.35 1.71 -22.38
CA PRO A 639 39.75 2.98 -22.83
C PRO A 639 38.47 3.37 -22.07
N GLN A 640 37.80 2.41 -21.44
CA GLN A 640 36.56 2.63 -20.66
C GLN A 640 36.80 2.79 -19.14
N THR A 641 38.07 2.94 -18.73
CA THR A 641 38.44 3.18 -17.33
C THR A 641 38.63 4.66 -17.07
N THR A 642 37.87 5.20 -16.10
CA THR A 642 38.15 6.52 -15.53
C THR A 642 38.68 6.32 -14.12
N MET A 643 39.85 6.91 -13.80
CA MET A 643 40.50 6.74 -12.51
C MET A 643 41.02 8.03 -11.92
N MET A 644 40.74 8.29 -10.65
CA MET A 644 41.39 9.32 -9.84
C MET A 644 42.11 8.69 -8.68
N LEU A 645 43.37 8.96 -8.52
CA LEU A 645 44.18 8.53 -7.38
C LEU A 645 44.69 9.74 -6.60
N VAL A 646 44.37 9.82 -5.34
CA VAL A 646 44.94 10.74 -4.36
C VAL A 646 46.22 10.11 -3.80
N THR A 647 47.35 10.80 -3.89
CA THR A 647 48.65 10.27 -3.46
C THR A 647 49.62 11.37 -3.08
N HIS A 648 50.51 11.09 -2.12
CA HIS A 648 51.68 11.92 -1.80
C HIS A 648 52.93 11.53 -2.63
N LEU A 649 52.88 10.39 -3.31
CA LEU A 649 53.99 9.83 -4.07
C LEU A 649 54.01 10.25 -5.56
N ALA A 650 53.14 11.19 -5.98
CA ALA A 650 53.01 11.57 -7.39
C ALA A 650 54.38 11.83 -8.10
N PRO A 651 55.36 12.57 -7.52
CA PRO A 651 56.67 12.75 -8.16
C PRO A 651 57.44 11.44 -8.32
N SER A 652 57.29 10.47 -7.41
CA SER A 652 57.96 9.17 -7.47
C SER A 652 57.27 8.23 -8.48
N ILE A 653 55.95 8.31 -8.61
CA ILE A 653 55.14 7.53 -9.56
C ILE A 653 55.46 7.97 -10.99
N ILE A 654 55.59 9.28 -11.24
CA ILE A 654 55.90 9.83 -12.56
C ILE A 654 57.33 9.45 -12.99
N LYS A 655 58.25 9.23 -12.05
CA LYS A 655 59.64 8.79 -12.34
C LYS A 655 59.75 7.27 -12.53
N ALA A 656 58.84 6.50 -11.97
CA ALA A 656 58.83 5.06 -12.05
C ALA A 656 58.30 4.53 -13.36
#